data_9af657fb2980eea004dc8304ba0aa0d5
#
_entry.id   9af657fb2980eea004dc8304ba0aa0d5
#
_cell.length_a   1.000
_cell.length_b   1.000
_cell.length_c   1.000
_cell.angle_alpha   90.00
_cell.angle_beta   90.00
_cell.angle_gamma   90.00
#
_symmetry.space_group_name_H-M   'P 1'
#
loop_
_entity.id
_entity.type
_entity.pdbx_description
1 polymer ?
#
loop_
_entity_poly.entity_id
_entity_poly.type
_entity_poly.pdbx_seq_one_letter_code
_entity_poly.pdbx_strand_id
1 'polypeptide(L)'
;MLCQNCKINESTIHLYTNVNGRQQQVDLCQNCYKIMKTDPNNSFLKGMTQRSQLTGDPFEDFFNNLGNFQSPQEPQTPPTQSGGNYGGGGYGQNNNRGGSQDPRQARPQKPKGLLEEFGINVTEIARKGDIDPVIGRDEEIIRVIEILNRRTKNNPVLIGEPGVGKTAVAEGLAQKIVDGDVPHKLQGKEVIRLDVVSLVQGTGIRGQFEERMQQLMEEIRRREDVILFIDEIHEIVGAGSAGDGNMDAGNILKPALARGELQLVGATTLNEYRIIEKDAALERRMQPVKVDEPTVEETITILKGIQKKYEDYHHVHYTDGAIEAAALLSNRYIQDRFLPDKAIDLLDEAGSKMNLTLNFIDPKVIDQRLVEAENLKAQATREEDFEKAAYFRDQIAKYKEMQGQQVTDQETPVISEKTIEHIVEQKTNIPVGDLKEKEQSQLINLASDLKAHVIGQDDAVDKIAKAIRRNRVGLGSPNRPIGSFLFVGPTGVGKTELSKQLAIELFGSADNMIRFDMSEYMEKHSVAKLVGAPPGYVGYDEAGQLTEKVRRNPYSLVLLDEVEKAHPDVMHMFLQVLDDGRLTDGQGRTVSFKDTIIIMTSNAGTGKAEANVGFGAAREGRTNSVLGELGNFFSPEFMNRFDGIIEFQPLSKENLLQIVTLMLDEVNQRLAQNEIHLDVTDKVKEKLVDLGYDPKMGARPLRRTIQDHIEDAITDFYLEHPSEKQLKAVMTSNGNISIKSVSKTVEKTKE
;
A
#
# COMPACT_ATOMS: atom_id res chain seq x y z
N MET A 1 5.18 22.08 -41.59
CA MET A 1 6.18 22.33 -40.54
C MET A 1 6.63 21.00 -39.99
N LEU A 2 7.87 20.88 -39.51
CA LEU A 2 8.32 19.62 -38.91
C LEU A 2 7.71 19.46 -37.53
N CYS A 3 7.40 18.23 -37.16
CA CYS A 3 6.89 17.86 -35.84
C CYS A 3 7.81 18.33 -34.70
N GLN A 4 7.29 19.06 -33.73
CA GLN A 4 8.09 19.66 -32.65
C GLN A 4 8.68 18.61 -31.69
N ASN A 5 8.10 17.39 -31.63
CA ASN A 5 8.61 16.30 -30.81
C ASN A 5 9.72 15.51 -31.49
N CYS A 6 9.47 14.90 -32.65
CA CYS A 6 10.48 14.07 -33.32
C CYS A 6 11.40 14.82 -34.26
N LYS A 7 11.02 16.03 -34.73
CA LYS A 7 11.76 16.88 -35.68
C LYS A 7 12.09 16.19 -37.03
N ILE A 8 11.42 15.05 -37.30
CA ILE A 8 11.69 14.23 -38.49
C ILE A 8 10.50 14.26 -39.44
N ASN A 9 9.28 14.06 -38.96
CA ASN A 9 8.09 13.97 -39.80
C ASN A 9 7.37 15.31 -39.90
N GLU A 10 6.65 15.54 -40.99
CA GLU A 10 5.78 16.71 -41.11
C GLU A 10 4.64 16.68 -40.07
N SER A 11 4.39 17.85 -39.49
CA SER A 11 3.28 18.00 -38.52
C SER A 11 1.94 18.01 -39.27
N THR A 12 1.08 17.10 -38.90
CA THR A 12 -0.28 16.97 -39.43
C THR A 12 -1.35 17.30 -38.40
N ILE A 13 -0.95 17.46 -37.12
CA ILE A 13 -1.84 17.75 -36.00
C ILE A 13 -1.37 18.99 -35.28
N HIS A 14 -2.23 20.00 -35.19
CA HIS A 14 -1.99 21.27 -34.54
C HIS A 14 -2.81 21.36 -33.25
N LEU A 15 -2.15 21.33 -32.09
CA LEU A 15 -2.77 21.43 -30.78
C LEU A 15 -2.60 22.84 -30.24
N TYR A 16 -3.67 23.44 -29.75
CA TYR A 16 -3.62 24.74 -29.09
C TYR A 16 -3.78 24.55 -27.60
N THR A 17 -2.78 24.93 -26.82
CA THR A 17 -2.78 24.84 -25.36
C THR A 17 -2.76 26.25 -24.76
N ASN A 18 -3.48 26.47 -23.70
CA ASN A 18 -3.50 27.73 -22.98
C ASN A 18 -2.68 27.57 -21.68
N VAL A 19 -1.44 28.06 -21.68
CA VAL A 19 -0.56 28.02 -20.52
C VAL A 19 -0.41 29.43 -19.97
N ASN A 20 -0.85 29.67 -18.76
CA ASN A 20 -0.81 31.01 -18.09
C ASN A 20 -1.48 32.15 -18.91
N GLY A 21 -2.63 31.87 -19.54
CA GLY A 21 -3.37 32.88 -20.31
C GLY A 21 -2.75 33.20 -21.70
N ARG A 22 -1.73 32.49 -22.14
CA ARG A 22 -1.16 32.59 -23.50
C ARG A 22 -1.43 31.31 -24.27
N GLN A 23 -2.06 31.43 -25.43
CA GLN A 23 -2.22 30.30 -26.35
C GLN A 23 -0.86 29.95 -26.98
N GLN A 24 -0.46 28.68 -26.80
CA GLN A 24 0.70 28.12 -27.51
C GLN A 24 0.21 27.02 -28.46
N GLN A 25 0.72 27.07 -29.69
CA GLN A 25 0.47 26.04 -30.69
C GLN A 25 1.59 25.01 -30.64
N VAL A 26 1.20 23.75 -30.58
CA VAL A 26 2.11 22.59 -30.63
C VAL A 26 1.80 21.77 -31.86
N ASP A 27 2.78 21.63 -32.73
CA ASP A 27 2.64 20.96 -34.02
C ASP A 27 3.26 19.55 -33.95
N LEU A 28 2.45 18.51 -34.10
CA LEU A 28 2.86 17.10 -33.97
C LEU A 28 2.54 16.31 -35.25
N CYS A 29 3.35 15.29 -35.52
CA CYS A 29 3.00 14.28 -36.52
C CYS A 29 2.07 13.22 -35.88
N GLN A 30 1.38 12.47 -36.74
CA GLN A 30 0.37 11.49 -36.32
C GLN A 30 0.92 10.41 -35.38
N ASN A 31 2.17 9.98 -35.56
CA ASN A 31 2.83 9.00 -34.71
C ASN A 31 3.20 9.58 -33.33
N CYS A 32 3.75 10.78 -33.28
CA CYS A 32 4.06 11.41 -31.99
C CYS A 32 2.81 11.75 -31.20
N TYR A 33 1.71 12.10 -31.86
CA TYR A 33 0.42 12.32 -31.25
C TYR A 33 -0.16 11.02 -30.63
N LYS A 34 -0.07 9.89 -31.35
CA LYS A 34 -0.50 8.58 -30.81
C LYS A 34 0.32 8.17 -29.58
N ILE A 35 1.64 8.30 -29.65
CA ILE A 35 2.53 7.99 -28.51
C ILE A 35 2.21 8.89 -27.30
N MET A 36 1.95 10.17 -27.52
CA MET A 36 1.58 11.11 -26.47
C MET A 36 0.24 10.75 -25.82
N LYS A 37 -0.70 10.16 -26.57
CA LYS A 37 -2.02 9.72 -26.07
C LYS A 37 -1.95 8.41 -25.30
N THR A 38 -0.96 7.55 -25.57
CA THR A 38 -0.81 6.22 -24.94
C THR A 38 0.18 6.19 -23.78
N ASP A 39 1.07 7.16 -23.65
CA ASP A 39 2.08 7.22 -22.58
C ASP A 39 2.11 8.61 -21.90
N PRO A 40 1.41 8.78 -20.77
CA PRO A 40 1.37 10.03 -20.01
C PRO A 40 2.72 10.45 -19.41
N ASN A 41 3.69 9.53 -19.31
CA ASN A 41 5.01 9.78 -18.71
C ASN A 41 6.10 10.24 -19.68
N ASN A 42 5.76 10.56 -20.92
CA ASN A 42 6.71 10.96 -21.96
C ASN A 42 7.49 12.24 -21.58
N SER A 43 8.82 12.19 -21.77
CA SER A 43 9.78 13.25 -21.42
C SER A 43 9.47 14.62 -22.06
N PHE A 44 8.75 14.66 -23.18
CA PHE A 44 8.32 15.89 -23.86
C PHE A 44 7.30 16.69 -23.03
N LEU A 45 6.41 16.01 -22.32
CA LEU A 45 5.43 16.66 -21.42
C LEU A 45 6.10 17.16 -20.12
N LYS A 46 7.08 16.43 -19.59
CA LYS A 46 7.87 16.87 -18.42
C LYS A 46 8.67 18.16 -18.68
N GLY A 47 9.12 18.38 -19.90
CA GLY A 47 9.81 19.63 -20.28
C GLY A 47 8.90 20.86 -20.32
N MET A 48 7.59 20.69 -20.51
CA MET A 48 6.61 21.79 -20.52
C MET A 48 6.14 22.19 -19.11
N THR A 49 6.16 21.26 -18.15
CA THR A 49 5.67 21.47 -16.77
C THR A 49 6.73 22.04 -15.81
N GLN A 50 8.02 21.99 -16.13
CA GLN A 50 9.09 22.47 -15.26
C GLN A 50 9.18 24.00 -15.11
N ARG A 51 8.27 24.79 -15.70
CA ARG A 51 8.27 26.26 -15.61
C ARG A 51 7.15 26.90 -14.82
N SER A 52 6.34 26.12 -14.08
CA SER A 52 5.31 26.70 -13.21
C SER A 52 5.24 25.97 -11.87
N GLN A 53 5.86 26.56 -10.85
CA GLN A 53 5.53 26.30 -9.45
C GLN A 53 4.17 26.93 -9.18
N LEU A 54 3.09 26.12 -9.13
CA LEU A 54 1.82 26.49 -8.45
C LEU A 54 1.00 25.19 -8.27
N THR A 55 0.48 25.04 -7.07
CA THR A 55 -0.31 23.97 -6.50
C THR A 55 -1.59 23.67 -7.30
N GLY A 56 -1.73 22.46 -7.78
CA GLY A 56 -2.85 21.90 -8.52
C GLY A 56 -2.33 21.08 -9.69
N ASP A 57 -2.77 19.82 -9.78
CA ASP A 57 -2.26 18.88 -10.78
C ASP A 57 -2.69 19.34 -12.19
N PRO A 58 -1.82 19.95 -13.01
CA PRO A 58 -2.18 20.48 -14.34
C PRO A 58 -2.50 19.38 -15.36
N PHE A 59 -2.36 18.11 -14.94
CA PHE A 59 -2.50 16.93 -15.79
C PHE A 59 -3.96 16.48 -15.92
N GLU A 60 -4.73 16.51 -14.83
CA GLU A 60 -6.16 16.18 -14.87
C GLU A 60 -6.97 17.21 -15.69
N ASP A 61 -6.65 18.50 -15.59
CA ASP A 61 -7.30 19.55 -16.37
C ASP A 61 -6.96 19.47 -17.87
N PHE A 62 -5.78 18.99 -18.23
CA PHE A 62 -5.38 18.79 -19.62
C PHE A 62 -6.15 17.64 -20.28
N PHE A 63 -6.32 16.50 -19.59
CA PHE A 63 -7.04 15.35 -20.13
C PHE A 63 -8.56 15.51 -20.11
N ASN A 64 -9.11 16.18 -19.12
CA ASN A 64 -10.55 16.51 -19.08
C ASN A 64 -10.94 17.50 -20.20
N ASN A 65 -10.04 18.35 -20.65
CA ASN A 65 -10.25 19.23 -21.81
C ASN A 65 -10.03 18.53 -23.18
N LEU A 66 -9.27 17.43 -23.24
CA LEU A 66 -9.07 16.69 -24.49
C LEU A 66 -10.30 15.85 -24.90
N GLY A 67 -11.18 15.52 -23.95
CA GLY A 67 -12.41 14.75 -24.21
C GLY A 67 -13.49 15.52 -24.98
N ASN A 68 -13.37 16.83 -25.15
CA ASN A 68 -14.39 17.69 -25.75
C ASN A 68 -14.09 18.16 -27.18
N PHE A 69 -13.20 17.51 -27.90
CA PHE A 69 -12.98 17.84 -29.32
C PHE A 69 -13.96 17.09 -30.22
N GLN A 70 -15.08 17.75 -30.51
CA GLN A 70 -15.95 17.44 -31.63
C GLN A 70 -15.21 17.63 -32.96
N SER A 71 -15.38 16.71 -33.90
CA SER A 71 -14.91 16.77 -35.26
C SER A 71 -15.42 18.05 -35.96
N PRO A 72 -14.66 18.68 -36.89
CA PRO A 72 -15.10 19.85 -37.59
C PRO A 72 -16.30 19.52 -38.46
N GLN A 73 -17.42 20.16 -38.21
CA GLN A 73 -18.57 20.19 -39.10
C GLN A 73 -18.27 21.10 -40.34
N GLU A 74 -18.62 20.60 -41.51
CA GLU A 74 -18.70 21.40 -42.72
C GLU A 74 -19.69 22.56 -42.60
N PRO A 75 -19.50 23.69 -43.27
CA PRO A 75 -20.38 24.87 -43.12
C PRO A 75 -21.73 24.64 -43.75
N GLN A 76 -22.78 24.67 -42.96
CA GLN A 76 -24.17 24.67 -43.38
C GLN A 76 -24.64 26.11 -43.67
N THR A 77 -25.19 26.32 -44.85
CA THR A 77 -25.93 27.51 -45.27
C THR A 77 -27.34 27.57 -44.59
N PRO A 78 -27.88 28.77 -44.34
CA PRO A 78 -29.11 28.92 -43.54
C PRO A 78 -30.42 28.51 -44.31
N PRO A 79 -31.47 28.12 -43.60
CA PRO A 79 -32.67 27.63 -44.23
C PRO A 79 -33.64 28.75 -44.64
N THR A 80 -34.14 28.65 -45.84
CA THR A 80 -35.36 29.36 -46.28
C THR A 80 -36.58 28.46 -46.10
N GLN A 81 -37.60 29.03 -45.49
CA GLN A 81 -38.96 28.46 -45.36
C GLN A 81 -39.65 28.39 -46.72
N SER A 82 -40.35 27.29 -47.00
CA SER A 82 -41.74 27.32 -47.37
C SER A 82 -42.23 25.95 -47.83
N GLY A 83 -43.37 25.61 -47.39
CA GLY A 83 -44.36 24.67 -47.47
C GLY A 83 -44.71 23.97 -48.78
N GLY A 84 -45.44 22.86 -48.59
CA GLY A 84 -46.38 22.36 -49.60
C GLY A 84 -46.14 20.91 -50.06
N ASN A 85 -46.80 20.05 -49.52
CA ASN A 85 -47.70 18.97 -49.89
C ASN A 85 -47.64 18.29 -51.29
N TYR A 86 -47.99 16.97 -51.28
CA TYR A 86 -48.48 16.04 -52.32
C TYR A 86 -47.49 15.30 -53.26
N GLY A 87 -47.36 13.98 -53.09
CA GLY A 87 -48.06 13.03 -53.96
C GLY A 87 -47.26 12.41 -55.10
N GLY A 88 -47.14 11.08 -55.05
CA GLY A 88 -47.34 10.28 -56.24
C GLY A 88 -46.14 9.84 -57.08
N GLY A 89 -45.89 8.58 -57.01
CA GLY A 89 -45.80 7.62 -58.09
C GLY A 89 -44.76 7.77 -59.22
N GLY A 90 -44.06 6.67 -59.52
CA GLY A 90 -43.73 6.46 -60.92
C GLY A 90 -42.37 5.75 -61.19
N TYR A 91 -42.49 4.57 -61.64
CA TYR A 91 -41.56 3.66 -62.31
C TYR A 91 -40.50 4.31 -63.21
N GLY A 92 -39.34 3.65 -63.29
CA GLY A 92 -38.37 3.89 -64.37
C GLY A 92 -37.16 2.97 -64.33
N GLN A 93 -37.24 1.82 -65.03
CA GLN A 93 -36.12 0.99 -65.44
C GLN A 93 -35.15 1.80 -66.31
N ASN A 94 -33.84 1.62 -66.18
CA ASN A 94 -33.05 1.25 -67.35
C ASN A 94 -31.70 0.59 -67.02
N ASN A 95 -31.44 -0.42 -67.79
CA ASN A 95 -30.22 -1.21 -67.93
C ASN A 95 -29.05 -0.37 -68.44
N ASN A 96 -27.80 -0.63 -68.02
CA ASN A 96 -26.82 -1.06 -69.01
C ASN A 96 -25.57 -1.75 -68.39
N ARG A 97 -25.04 -2.67 -69.16
CA ARG A 97 -24.03 -3.70 -68.96
C ARG A 97 -22.63 -3.15 -68.77
N GLY A 98 -21.82 -3.92 -68.05
CA GLY A 98 -20.48 -4.23 -68.49
C GLY A 98 -19.36 -4.14 -67.42
N GLY A 99 -18.77 -5.27 -67.07
CA GLY A 99 -17.43 -5.27 -66.47
C GLY A 99 -17.28 -6.11 -65.24
N SER A 100 -16.98 -7.39 -65.40
CA SER A 100 -16.56 -8.34 -64.45
C SER A 100 -15.28 -7.95 -63.69
N GLN A 101 -15.32 -7.93 -62.38
CA GLN A 101 -14.19 -8.36 -61.52
C GLN A 101 -14.74 -8.69 -60.13
N ASP A 102 -14.47 -9.93 -59.67
CA ASP A 102 -14.83 -10.50 -58.42
C ASP A 102 -14.36 -9.72 -57.20
N PRO A 103 -15.20 -9.20 -56.34
CA PRO A 103 -14.80 -8.91 -54.97
C PRO A 103 -15.28 -10.08 -54.13
N ARG A 104 -14.33 -10.82 -53.56
CA ARG A 104 -14.61 -11.71 -52.43
C ARG A 104 -15.47 -10.97 -51.41
N GLN A 105 -16.74 -11.37 -51.34
CA GLN A 105 -17.70 -10.87 -50.36
C GLN A 105 -17.14 -11.14 -48.96
N ALA A 106 -16.66 -10.10 -48.29
CA ALA A 106 -16.60 -10.07 -46.84
C ALA A 106 -18.04 -10.29 -46.37
N ARG A 107 -18.31 -11.42 -45.74
CA ARG A 107 -19.60 -11.66 -45.04
C ARG A 107 -19.82 -10.51 -44.10
N PRO A 108 -20.99 -9.87 -44.06
CA PRO A 108 -21.30 -8.86 -43.05
C PRO A 108 -21.19 -9.55 -41.70
N GLN A 109 -20.27 -9.08 -40.86
CA GLN A 109 -20.22 -9.48 -39.47
C GLN A 109 -21.58 -9.14 -38.87
N LYS A 110 -22.27 -10.14 -38.32
CA LYS A 110 -23.45 -9.90 -37.51
C LYS A 110 -23.10 -8.91 -36.41
N PRO A 111 -23.95 -7.92 -36.12
CA PRO A 111 -23.72 -7.01 -35.01
C PRO A 111 -23.48 -7.86 -33.78
N LYS A 112 -22.36 -7.63 -33.08
CA LYS A 112 -22.00 -8.30 -31.82
C LYS A 112 -23.12 -8.01 -30.83
N GLY A 113 -23.60 -9.05 -30.15
CA GLY A 113 -24.58 -8.90 -29.08
C GLY A 113 -23.93 -8.19 -27.85
N LEU A 114 -24.77 -7.65 -26.97
CA LEU A 114 -24.29 -6.99 -25.75
C LEU A 114 -23.54 -7.96 -24.83
N LEU A 115 -23.91 -9.24 -24.83
CA LEU A 115 -23.15 -10.31 -24.11
C LEU A 115 -21.75 -10.54 -24.66
N GLU A 116 -21.54 -10.31 -25.97
CA GLU A 116 -20.19 -10.40 -26.57
C GLU A 116 -19.39 -9.10 -26.41
N GLU A 117 -20.06 -7.97 -26.18
CA GLU A 117 -19.43 -6.67 -25.99
C GLU A 117 -18.99 -6.45 -24.54
N PHE A 118 -19.84 -6.80 -23.57
CA PHE A 118 -19.63 -6.55 -22.14
C PHE A 118 -19.37 -7.82 -21.32
N GLY A 119 -19.40 -8.99 -21.94
CA GLY A 119 -19.20 -10.28 -21.29
C GLY A 119 -17.94 -10.99 -21.77
N ILE A 120 -17.25 -11.64 -20.84
CA ILE A 120 -16.12 -12.53 -21.13
C ILE A 120 -16.60 -13.97 -20.98
N ASN A 121 -16.53 -14.75 -22.05
CA ASN A 121 -16.92 -16.16 -22.02
C ASN A 121 -15.82 -17.03 -21.37
N VAL A 122 -15.95 -17.28 -20.07
CA VAL A 122 -15.01 -18.06 -19.28
C VAL A 122 -14.92 -19.52 -19.77
N THR A 123 -16.05 -20.10 -20.21
CA THR A 123 -16.08 -21.47 -20.74
C THR A 123 -15.31 -21.60 -22.06
N GLU A 124 -15.28 -20.55 -22.88
CA GLU A 124 -14.47 -20.55 -24.11
C GLU A 124 -12.98 -20.47 -23.80
N ILE A 125 -12.60 -19.68 -22.78
CA ILE A 125 -11.21 -19.60 -22.28
C ILE A 125 -10.78 -20.96 -21.72
N ALA A 126 -11.67 -21.64 -20.97
CA ALA A 126 -11.44 -22.98 -20.46
C ALA A 126 -11.18 -24.01 -21.59
N ARG A 127 -11.98 -23.95 -22.67
CA ARG A 127 -11.78 -24.85 -23.85
C ARG A 127 -10.45 -24.59 -24.55
N LYS A 128 -9.91 -23.39 -24.50
CA LYS A 128 -8.58 -23.04 -25.05
C LYS A 128 -7.43 -23.49 -24.14
N GLY A 129 -7.71 -23.82 -22.88
CA GLY A 129 -6.70 -24.18 -21.88
C GLY A 129 -5.98 -22.97 -21.27
N ASP A 130 -6.54 -21.77 -21.42
CA ASP A 130 -5.93 -20.51 -20.96
C ASP A 130 -6.31 -20.17 -19.50
N ILE A 131 -7.18 -20.96 -18.85
CA ILE A 131 -7.53 -20.79 -17.43
C ILE A 131 -6.42 -21.35 -16.54
N ASP A 132 -6.18 -20.68 -15.42
CA ASP A 132 -5.30 -21.21 -14.38
C ASP A 132 -5.92 -22.43 -13.70
N PRO A 133 -5.11 -23.46 -13.35
CA PRO A 133 -5.63 -24.61 -12.66
C PRO A 133 -6.23 -24.19 -11.30
N VAL A 134 -7.51 -24.50 -11.10
CA VAL A 134 -8.20 -24.21 -9.85
C VAL A 134 -7.91 -25.33 -8.86
N ILE A 135 -7.25 -25.00 -7.76
CA ILE A 135 -6.76 -25.95 -6.75
C ILE A 135 -7.37 -25.57 -5.40
N GLY A 136 -7.82 -26.58 -4.65
CA GLY A 136 -8.29 -26.41 -3.28
C GLY A 136 -9.65 -25.70 -3.14
N ARG A 137 -10.47 -25.75 -4.22
CA ARG A 137 -11.84 -25.17 -4.22
C ARG A 137 -12.91 -26.16 -4.67
N ASP A 138 -12.59 -27.46 -4.63
CA ASP A 138 -13.50 -28.50 -5.12
C ASP A 138 -14.83 -28.54 -4.35
N GLU A 139 -14.80 -28.35 -3.03
CA GLU A 139 -16.01 -28.37 -2.20
C GLU A 139 -16.96 -27.21 -2.56
N GLU A 140 -16.42 -25.99 -2.72
CA GLU A 140 -17.19 -24.81 -3.11
C GLU A 140 -17.74 -24.95 -4.53
N ILE A 141 -16.95 -25.48 -5.48
CA ILE A 141 -17.39 -25.73 -6.86
C ILE A 141 -18.53 -26.74 -6.88
N ILE A 142 -18.40 -27.88 -6.17
CA ILE A 142 -19.45 -28.88 -6.04
C ILE A 142 -20.71 -28.26 -5.45
N ARG A 143 -20.55 -27.42 -4.41
CA ARG A 143 -21.67 -26.73 -3.77
C ARG A 143 -22.38 -25.76 -4.72
N VAL A 144 -21.63 -25.03 -5.54
CA VAL A 144 -22.19 -24.16 -6.60
C VAL A 144 -22.97 -24.99 -7.61
N ILE A 145 -22.41 -26.13 -8.07
CA ILE A 145 -23.10 -27.06 -9.01
C ILE A 145 -24.39 -27.59 -8.40
N GLU A 146 -24.38 -28.01 -7.15
CA GLU A 146 -25.58 -28.46 -6.43
C GLU A 146 -26.68 -27.39 -6.39
N ILE A 147 -26.31 -26.13 -6.08
CA ILE A 147 -27.25 -25.03 -6.01
C ILE A 147 -27.81 -24.71 -7.38
N LEU A 148 -27.00 -24.62 -8.43
CA LEU A 148 -27.43 -24.38 -9.81
C LEU A 148 -28.40 -25.46 -10.32
N ASN A 149 -28.27 -26.69 -9.82
CA ASN A 149 -29.13 -27.82 -10.19
C ASN A 149 -30.49 -27.81 -9.48
N ARG A 150 -30.69 -26.99 -8.44
CA ARG A 150 -31.97 -26.90 -7.70
C ARG A 150 -33.08 -26.35 -8.55
N ARG A 151 -34.32 -26.61 -8.12
CA ARG A 151 -35.55 -26.02 -8.74
C ARG A 151 -35.82 -24.59 -8.30
N THR A 152 -35.46 -24.27 -7.06
CA THR A 152 -35.67 -22.96 -6.43
C THR A 152 -34.40 -22.59 -5.65
N LYS A 153 -34.13 -21.30 -5.44
CA LYS A 153 -32.89 -20.80 -4.84
C LYS A 153 -31.65 -21.36 -5.56
N ASN A 154 -31.71 -21.28 -6.91
CA ASN A 154 -30.69 -21.84 -7.79
C ASN A 154 -29.63 -20.84 -8.24
N ASN A 155 -29.48 -19.72 -7.53
CA ASN A 155 -28.48 -18.72 -7.80
C ASN A 155 -27.49 -18.67 -6.60
N PRO A 156 -26.31 -19.28 -6.70
CA PRO A 156 -25.29 -19.19 -5.67
C PRO A 156 -24.67 -17.80 -5.60
N VAL A 157 -24.34 -17.35 -4.40
CA VAL A 157 -23.53 -16.15 -4.14
C VAL A 157 -22.31 -16.55 -3.34
N LEU A 158 -21.13 -16.39 -3.93
CA LEU A 158 -19.85 -16.62 -3.29
C LEU A 158 -19.55 -15.48 -2.33
N ILE A 159 -19.38 -15.78 -1.05
CA ILE A 159 -19.15 -14.80 -0.01
C ILE A 159 -17.79 -15.07 0.62
N GLY A 160 -16.91 -14.10 0.59
CA GLY A 160 -15.57 -14.21 1.20
C GLY A 160 -14.80 -12.92 1.09
N GLU A 161 -13.69 -12.83 1.80
CA GLU A 161 -12.81 -11.67 1.75
C GLU A 161 -12.20 -11.44 0.35
N PRO A 162 -11.73 -10.22 0.01
CA PRO A 162 -11.06 -9.97 -1.24
C PRO A 162 -9.80 -10.84 -1.39
N GLY A 163 -9.57 -11.42 -2.58
CA GLY A 163 -8.35 -12.20 -2.84
C GLY A 163 -8.38 -13.66 -2.37
N VAL A 164 -9.48 -14.16 -1.75
CA VAL A 164 -9.56 -15.57 -1.32
C VAL A 164 -9.82 -16.56 -2.48
N GLY A 165 -10.04 -16.09 -3.71
CA GLY A 165 -10.24 -16.95 -4.88
C GLY A 165 -11.71 -17.17 -5.26
N LYS A 166 -12.62 -16.23 -5.00
CA LYS A 166 -14.04 -16.31 -5.43
C LYS A 166 -14.18 -16.47 -6.95
N THR A 167 -13.39 -15.72 -7.71
CA THR A 167 -13.38 -15.79 -9.18
C THR A 167 -12.88 -17.16 -9.68
N ALA A 168 -11.88 -17.74 -9.00
CA ALA A 168 -11.37 -19.08 -9.31
C ALA A 168 -12.47 -20.17 -9.19
N VAL A 169 -13.41 -20.03 -8.23
CA VAL A 169 -14.55 -20.97 -8.13
C VAL A 169 -15.43 -20.90 -9.39
N ALA A 170 -15.64 -19.72 -9.98
CA ALA A 170 -16.40 -19.58 -11.22
C ALA A 170 -15.62 -20.14 -12.44
N GLU A 171 -14.32 -19.96 -12.46
CA GLU A 171 -13.43 -20.54 -13.46
C GLU A 171 -13.38 -22.09 -13.37
N GLY A 172 -13.32 -22.62 -12.14
CA GLY A 172 -13.42 -24.06 -11.90
C GLY A 172 -14.76 -24.64 -12.29
N LEU A 173 -15.86 -23.92 -12.09
CA LEU A 173 -17.18 -24.31 -12.61
C LEU A 173 -17.17 -24.39 -14.15
N ALA A 174 -16.58 -23.41 -14.83
CA ALA A 174 -16.46 -23.41 -16.28
C ALA A 174 -15.63 -24.60 -16.78
N GLN A 175 -14.52 -24.90 -16.09
CA GLN A 175 -13.69 -26.07 -16.40
C GLN A 175 -14.46 -27.38 -16.24
N LYS A 176 -15.18 -27.58 -15.12
CA LYS A 176 -16.03 -28.76 -14.88
C LYS A 176 -17.12 -28.91 -15.94
N ILE A 177 -17.68 -27.82 -16.46
CA ILE A 177 -18.65 -27.87 -17.56
C ILE A 177 -17.99 -28.32 -18.86
N VAL A 178 -16.78 -27.86 -19.17
CA VAL A 178 -16.02 -28.26 -20.37
C VAL A 178 -15.65 -29.72 -20.30
N ASP A 179 -15.20 -30.20 -19.13
CA ASP A 179 -14.81 -31.60 -18.89
C ASP A 179 -16.02 -32.55 -18.86
N GLY A 180 -17.25 -31.99 -18.78
CA GLY A 180 -18.48 -32.78 -18.69
C GLY A 180 -18.77 -33.34 -17.30
N ASP A 181 -18.00 -32.96 -16.28
CA ASP A 181 -18.11 -33.40 -14.88
C ASP A 181 -19.20 -32.58 -14.13
N VAL A 182 -20.36 -32.46 -14.75
CA VAL A 182 -21.51 -31.76 -14.21
C VAL A 182 -22.82 -32.50 -14.52
N PRO A 183 -23.88 -32.31 -13.71
CA PRO A 183 -25.19 -32.90 -14.00
C PRO A 183 -25.70 -32.50 -15.40
N HIS A 184 -26.49 -33.39 -16.03
CA HIS A 184 -27.01 -33.22 -17.40
C HIS A 184 -27.63 -31.85 -17.65
N LYS A 185 -28.29 -31.25 -16.65
CA LYS A 185 -28.92 -29.92 -16.75
C LYS A 185 -27.92 -28.79 -17.00
N LEU A 186 -26.65 -28.96 -16.57
CA LEU A 186 -25.59 -27.96 -16.70
C LEU A 186 -24.64 -28.28 -17.87
N GLN A 187 -24.75 -29.45 -18.50
CA GLN A 187 -23.94 -29.81 -19.66
C GLN A 187 -24.24 -28.87 -20.84
N GLY A 188 -23.17 -28.43 -21.49
CA GLY A 188 -23.28 -27.51 -22.63
C GLY A 188 -23.62 -26.07 -22.30
N LYS A 189 -23.72 -25.70 -21.01
CA LYS A 189 -23.89 -24.30 -20.61
C LYS A 189 -22.58 -23.52 -20.70
N GLU A 190 -22.71 -22.22 -20.84
CA GLU A 190 -21.59 -21.28 -20.92
C GLU A 190 -21.63 -20.33 -19.74
N VAL A 191 -20.52 -20.23 -19.02
CA VAL A 191 -20.30 -19.25 -17.94
C VAL A 191 -19.76 -17.97 -18.57
N ILE A 192 -20.53 -16.89 -18.48
CA ILE A 192 -20.15 -15.58 -19.02
C ILE A 192 -19.97 -14.60 -17.85
N ARG A 193 -18.75 -14.09 -17.68
CA ARG A 193 -18.43 -13.05 -16.70
C ARG A 193 -18.86 -11.70 -17.25
N LEU A 194 -19.77 -11.02 -16.57
CA LEU A 194 -20.27 -9.70 -16.93
C LEU A 194 -19.42 -8.61 -16.28
N ASP A 195 -18.94 -7.66 -17.08
CA ASP A 195 -18.29 -6.44 -16.59
C ASP A 195 -19.36 -5.35 -16.37
N VAL A 196 -19.76 -5.19 -15.10
CA VAL A 196 -20.77 -4.22 -14.67
C VAL A 196 -20.28 -2.78 -14.84
N VAL A 197 -19.00 -2.54 -14.58
CA VAL A 197 -18.41 -1.19 -14.67
C VAL A 197 -18.46 -0.70 -16.12
N SER A 198 -18.12 -1.55 -17.08
CA SER A 198 -18.18 -1.22 -18.52
C SER A 198 -19.63 -0.97 -19.00
N LEU A 199 -20.62 -1.64 -18.41
CA LEU A 199 -22.03 -1.39 -18.72
C LEU A 199 -22.50 0.02 -18.31
N VAL A 200 -21.97 0.53 -17.20
CA VAL A 200 -22.29 1.88 -16.68
C VAL A 200 -21.50 2.97 -17.40
N GLN A 201 -20.30 2.67 -17.87
CA GLN A 201 -19.46 3.65 -18.57
C GLN A 201 -20.11 4.18 -19.85
N GLY A 202 -20.01 5.50 -20.06
CA GLY A 202 -20.57 6.17 -21.25
C GLY A 202 -22.08 6.41 -21.22
N THR A 203 -22.76 6.07 -20.12
CA THR A 203 -24.18 6.38 -19.95
C THR A 203 -24.31 7.73 -19.25
N GLY A 204 -24.23 8.83 -20.02
CA GLY A 204 -24.41 10.20 -19.49
C GLY A 204 -25.86 10.52 -19.06
N ILE A 205 -26.83 9.68 -19.39
CA ILE A 205 -28.25 9.82 -19.09
C ILE A 205 -28.73 8.52 -18.46
N ARG A 206 -29.37 8.59 -17.30
CA ARG A 206 -29.86 7.44 -16.50
C ARG A 206 -30.58 6.35 -17.31
N GLY A 207 -31.42 6.73 -18.29
CA GLY A 207 -32.18 5.79 -19.11
C GLY A 207 -31.36 4.89 -20.04
N GLN A 208 -30.13 5.26 -20.39
CA GLN A 208 -29.30 4.45 -21.29
C GLN A 208 -28.75 3.18 -20.61
N PHE A 209 -28.41 3.23 -19.34
CA PHE A 209 -28.00 2.05 -18.58
C PHE A 209 -29.16 1.05 -18.43
N GLU A 210 -30.37 1.56 -18.11
CA GLU A 210 -31.56 0.73 -17.99
C GLU A 210 -31.91 0.05 -19.32
N GLU A 211 -31.80 0.78 -20.41
CA GLU A 211 -32.06 0.25 -21.77
C GLU A 211 -31.05 -0.84 -22.14
N ARG A 212 -29.76 -0.61 -21.88
CA ARG A 212 -28.72 -1.63 -22.11
C ARG A 212 -28.95 -2.88 -21.25
N MET A 213 -29.31 -2.71 -19.97
CA MET A 213 -29.61 -3.83 -19.08
C MET A 213 -30.84 -4.60 -19.54
N GLN A 214 -31.89 -3.93 -20.03
CA GLN A 214 -33.07 -4.58 -20.58
C GLN A 214 -32.72 -5.36 -21.85
N GLN A 215 -31.94 -4.79 -22.76
CA GLN A 215 -31.51 -5.46 -23.99
C GLN A 215 -30.62 -6.68 -23.65
N LEU A 216 -29.71 -6.56 -22.68
CA LEU A 216 -28.89 -7.66 -22.18
C LEU A 216 -29.78 -8.80 -21.63
N MET A 217 -30.78 -8.45 -20.83
CA MET A 217 -31.72 -9.43 -20.27
C MET A 217 -32.56 -10.11 -21.34
N GLU A 218 -32.93 -9.42 -22.43
CA GLU A 218 -33.63 -10.04 -23.58
C GLU A 218 -32.68 -10.99 -24.33
N GLU A 219 -31.42 -10.65 -24.48
CA GLU A 219 -30.42 -11.52 -25.12
C GLU A 219 -30.22 -12.80 -24.30
N ILE A 220 -30.04 -12.69 -22.96
CA ILE A 220 -29.93 -13.84 -22.06
C ILE A 220 -31.17 -14.73 -22.11
N ARG A 221 -32.38 -14.16 -22.15
CA ARG A 221 -33.63 -14.95 -22.26
C ARG A 221 -33.72 -15.77 -23.54
N ARG A 222 -33.11 -15.30 -24.64
CA ARG A 222 -33.07 -16.04 -25.93
C ARG A 222 -32.04 -17.16 -25.91
N ARG A 223 -31.08 -17.08 -24.95
CA ARG A 223 -30.00 -18.04 -24.76
C ARG A 223 -30.21 -18.80 -23.46
N GLU A 224 -30.81 -19.97 -23.52
CA GLU A 224 -31.05 -20.83 -22.35
C GLU A 224 -29.74 -21.50 -21.81
N ASP A 225 -28.65 -21.40 -22.55
CA ASP A 225 -27.36 -22.01 -22.28
C ASP A 225 -26.43 -21.16 -21.41
N VAL A 226 -26.83 -19.94 -21.03
CA VAL A 226 -25.98 -18.99 -20.31
C VAL A 226 -26.12 -19.14 -18.79
N ILE A 227 -24.99 -19.19 -18.09
CA ILE A 227 -24.84 -18.92 -16.66
C ILE A 227 -24.06 -17.61 -16.52
N LEU A 228 -24.71 -16.60 -15.94
CA LEU A 228 -24.09 -15.30 -15.75
C LEU A 228 -23.25 -15.30 -14.48
N PHE A 229 -21.97 -14.95 -14.57
CA PHE A 229 -21.11 -14.68 -13.41
C PHE A 229 -20.95 -13.18 -13.22
N ILE A 230 -21.28 -12.68 -12.04
CA ILE A 230 -21.17 -11.26 -11.69
C ILE A 230 -20.27 -11.15 -10.47
N ASP A 231 -19.10 -10.58 -10.68
CA ASP A 231 -18.25 -10.18 -9.58
C ASP A 231 -18.75 -8.86 -8.98
N GLU A 232 -18.53 -8.63 -7.68
CA GLU A 232 -19.03 -7.47 -6.94
C GLU A 232 -20.55 -7.24 -7.17
N ILE A 233 -21.34 -8.31 -7.05
CA ILE A 233 -22.80 -8.27 -7.35
C ILE A 233 -23.56 -7.20 -6.56
N HIS A 234 -23.04 -6.75 -5.44
CA HIS A 234 -23.61 -5.67 -4.64
C HIS A 234 -23.62 -4.32 -5.37
N GLU A 235 -22.70 -4.09 -6.33
CA GLU A 235 -22.70 -2.87 -7.14
C GLU A 235 -23.97 -2.76 -7.98
N ILE A 236 -24.49 -3.88 -8.49
CA ILE A 236 -25.74 -3.88 -9.26
C ILE A 236 -26.94 -3.57 -8.36
N VAL A 237 -26.91 -4.05 -7.11
CA VAL A 237 -28.01 -3.85 -6.15
C VAL A 237 -28.01 -2.41 -5.62
N GLY A 238 -26.84 -1.76 -5.54
CA GLY A 238 -26.67 -0.38 -5.08
C GLY A 238 -26.63 0.67 -6.18
N ALA A 239 -26.48 0.27 -7.45
CA ALA A 239 -26.35 1.19 -8.57
C ALA A 239 -27.70 1.89 -8.86
N GLY A 240 -27.86 3.10 -8.29
CA GLY A 240 -29.07 3.92 -8.48
C GLY A 240 -29.53 4.68 -7.24
N SER A 241 -29.02 4.39 -6.07
CA SER A 241 -29.51 4.95 -4.79
C SER A 241 -28.99 6.33 -4.42
N ALA A 242 -28.15 6.97 -5.21
CA ALA A 242 -27.66 8.32 -4.96
C ALA A 242 -28.65 9.41 -5.46
N GLY A 243 -29.81 9.51 -4.82
CA GLY A 243 -30.79 10.59 -5.04
C GLY A 243 -32.21 10.09 -5.27
N ASP A 244 -33.18 10.69 -4.60
CA ASP A 244 -34.64 10.48 -4.62
C ASP A 244 -35.21 9.98 -5.95
N GLY A 245 -35.27 8.68 -6.16
CA GLY A 245 -35.96 8.10 -7.33
C GLY A 245 -35.64 6.62 -7.52
N ASN A 246 -36.51 5.78 -7.08
CA ASN A 246 -36.63 4.32 -7.09
C ASN A 246 -36.32 3.57 -8.41
N MET A 247 -35.13 3.66 -9.00
CA MET A 247 -34.76 2.76 -10.09
C MET A 247 -33.32 2.24 -9.89
N ASP A 248 -33.29 1.02 -9.37
CA ASP A 248 -32.11 0.23 -9.07
C ASP A 248 -31.97 -0.87 -10.14
N ALA A 249 -30.77 -1.10 -10.66
CA ALA A 249 -30.53 -2.21 -11.59
C ALA A 249 -31.00 -3.56 -11.02
N GLY A 250 -30.99 -3.69 -9.69
CA GLY A 250 -31.61 -4.80 -8.98
C GLY A 250 -33.06 -5.00 -9.34
N ASN A 251 -33.83 -3.94 -9.60
CA ASN A 251 -35.24 -4.03 -9.97
C ASN A 251 -35.47 -4.64 -11.37
N ILE A 252 -34.48 -4.56 -12.27
CA ILE A 252 -34.52 -5.20 -13.60
C ILE A 252 -34.22 -6.69 -13.48
N LEU A 253 -33.27 -7.06 -12.60
CA LEU A 253 -32.88 -8.46 -12.35
C LEU A 253 -33.95 -9.24 -11.57
N LYS A 254 -34.61 -8.61 -10.58
CA LYS A 254 -35.59 -9.24 -9.69
C LYS A 254 -36.69 -10.03 -10.43
N PRO A 255 -37.35 -9.50 -11.49
CA PRO A 255 -38.35 -10.25 -12.20
C PRO A 255 -37.81 -11.48 -12.93
N ALA A 256 -36.63 -11.41 -13.52
CA ALA A 256 -35.98 -12.51 -14.22
C ALA A 256 -35.54 -13.63 -13.26
N LEU A 257 -34.94 -13.27 -12.12
CA LEU A 257 -34.61 -14.19 -11.04
C LEU A 257 -35.88 -14.82 -10.44
N ALA A 258 -36.96 -14.03 -10.30
CA ALA A 258 -38.23 -14.53 -9.77
C ALA A 258 -38.88 -15.58 -10.66
N ARG A 259 -38.80 -15.44 -11.99
CA ARG A 259 -39.36 -16.39 -12.96
C ARG A 259 -38.41 -17.57 -13.25
N GLY A 260 -37.18 -17.53 -12.78
CA GLY A 260 -36.15 -18.55 -13.06
C GLY A 260 -35.63 -18.50 -14.50
N GLU A 261 -35.78 -17.36 -15.17
CA GLU A 261 -35.31 -17.10 -16.53
C GLU A 261 -33.81 -16.83 -16.60
N LEU A 262 -33.19 -16.59 -15.46
CA LEU A 262 -31.75 -16.30 -15.30
C LEU A 262 -31.13 -17.26 -14.32
N GLN A 263 -30.00 -17.86 -14.70
CA GLN A 263 -29.08 -18.52 -13.80
C GLN A 263 -27.87 -17.61 -13.53
N LEU A 264 -27.65 -17.31 -12.28
CA LEU A 264 -26.65 -16.34 -11.83
C LEU A 264 -25.73 -16.96 -10.77
N VAL A 265 -24.44 -16.71 -10.89
CA VAL A 265 -23.45 -16.89 -9.85
C VAL A 265 -22.94 -15.50 -9.48
N GLY A 266 -23.14 -15.06 -8.24
CA GLY A 266 -22.63 -13.79 -7.74
C GLY A 266 -21.39 -13.99 -6.91
N ALA A 267 -20.52 -12.97 -6.81
CA ALA A 267 -19.43 -12.91 -5.83
C ALA A 267 -19.49 -11.57 -5.10
N THR A 268 -19.20 -11.57 -3.79
CA THR A 268 -19.18 -10.36 -2.96
C THR A 268 -18.45 -10.62 -1.63
N THR A 269 -18.25 -9.59 -0.84
CA THR A 269 -17.74 -9.73 0.54
C THR A 269 -18.89 -9.96 1.54
N LEU A 270 -18.56 -10.39 2.76
CA LEU A 270 -19.57 -10.62 3.81
C LEU A 270 -20.30 -9.33 4.19
N ASN A 271 -19.59 -8.21 4.24
CA ASN A 271 -20.16 -6.92 4.62
C ASN A 271 -21.15 -6.40 3.59
N GLU A 272 -20.84 -6.57 2.32
CA GLU A 272 -21.66 -6.14 1.18
C GLU A 272 -22.84 -7.08 0.94
N TYR A 273 -22.67 -8.38 1.23
CA TYR A 273 -23.78 -9.34 1.16
C TYR A 273 -24.97 -8.96 2.05
N ARG A 274 -24.73 -8.26 3.16
CA ARG A 274 -25.79 -7.71 4.02
C ARG A 274 -26.71 -6.74 3.30
N ILE A 275 -26.26 -6.11 2.22
CA ILE A 275 -27.10 -5.25 1.36
C ILE A 275 -28.10 -6.11 0.61
N ILE A 276 -27.65 -7.26 0.09
CA ILE A 276 -28.48 -8.23 -0.62
C ILE A 276 -29.47 -8.90 0.33
N GLU A 277 -29.08 -9.24 1.56
CA GLU A 277 -29.96 -9.83 2.60
C GLU A 277 -31.09 -8.91 3.01
N LYS A 278 -30.88 -7.59 2.99
CA LYS A 278 -31.96 -6.61 3.29
C LYS A 278 -33.06 -6.61 2.23
N ASP A 279 -32.78 -7.09 1.02
CA ASP A 279 -33.76 -7.20 -0.04
C ASP A 279 -34.42 -8.58 -0.03
N ALA A 280 -35.60 -8.68 0.55
CA ALA A 280 -36.36 -9.93 0.69
C ALA A 280 -36.68 -10.65 -0.65
N ALA A 281 -36.64 -9.95 -1.79
CA ALA A 281 -36.88 -10.55 -3.10
C ALA A 281 -35.64 -11.27 -3.61
N LEU A 282 -34.44 -10.71 -3.38
CA LEU A 282 -33.16 -11.30 -3.74
C LEU A 282 -32.78 -12.43 -2.78
N GLU A 283 -32.91 -12.22 -1.47
CA GLU A 283 -32.61 -13.22 -0.42
C GLU A 283 -33.33 -14.56 -0.65
N ARG A 284 -34.60 -14.52 -1.07
CA ARG A 284 -35.37 -15.74 -1.35
C ARG A 284 -34.92 -16.50 -2.61
N ARG A 285 -34.06 -15.91 -3.45
CA ARG A 285 -33.61 -16.47 -4.73
C ARG A 285 -32.14 -16.81 -4.75
N MET A 286 -31.36 -16.20 -3.88
CA MET A 286 -29.93 -16.40 -3.76
C MET A 286 -29.60 -17.37 -2.61
N GLN A 287 -28.52 -18.12 -2.77
CA GLN A 287 -28.03 -19.04 -1.77
C GLN A 287 -26.54 -18.75 -1.49
N PRO A 288 -26.19 -18.34 -0.28
CA PRO A 288 -24.80 -18.06 0.07
C PRO A 288 -23.95 -19.32 0.04
N VAL A 289 -22.73 -19.19 -0.50
CA VAL A 289 -21.64 -20.16 -0.45
C VAL A 289 -20.42 -19.43 0.12
N LYS A 290 -19.98 -19.86 1.30
CA LYS A 290 -18.84 -19.25 1.94
C LYS A 290 -17.57 -19.74 1.28
N VAL A 291 -16.66 -18.80 0.99
CA VAL A 291 -15.30 -19.06 0.48
C VAL A 291 -14.32 -18.51 1.52
N ASP A 292 -13.77 -19.42 2.30
CA ASP A 292 -12.84 -19.06 3.37
C ASP A 292 -11.41 -18.83 2.85
N GLU A 293 -10.62 -18.08 3.62
CA GLU A 293 -9.19 -17.93 3.38
C GLU A 293 -8.51 -19.30 3.52
N PRO A 294 -7.73 -19.75 2.53
CA PRO A 294 -7.02 -21.02 2.62
C PRO A 294 -5.92 -20.96 3.68
N THR A 295 -5.60 -22.12 4.26
CA THR A 295 -4.45 -22.29 5.15
C THR A 295 -3.13 -22.09 4.40
N VAL A 296 -2.03 -21.96 5.15
CA VAL A 296 -0.70 -21.83 4.55
C VAL A 296 -0.35 -23.07 3.73
N GLU A 297 -0.68 -24.27 4.21
CA GLU A 297 -0.43 -25.54 3.53
C GLU A 297 -1.22 -25.67 2.22
N GLU A 298 -2.50 -25.29 2.26
CA GLU A 298 -3.34 -25.23 1.05
C GLU A 298 -2.80 -24.18 0.06
N THR A 299 -2.35 -23.04 0.56
CA THR A 299 -1.74 -21.98 -0.27
C THR A 299 -0.47 -22.48 -0.96
N ILE A 300 0.43 -23.19 -0.26
CA ILE A 300 1.62 -23.80 -0.86
C ILE A 300 1.20 -24.74 -1.99
N THR A 301 0.15 -25.53 -1.80
CA THR A 301 -0.37 -26.46 -2.83
C THR A 301 -0.92 -25.69 -4.04
N ILE A 302 -1.64 -24.60 -3.81
CA ILE A 302 -2.12 -23.69 -4.86
C ILE A 302 -0.94 -23.11 -5.64
N LEU A 303 0.04 -22.53 -4.95
CA LEU A 303 1.23 -21.94 -5.58
C LEU A 303 2.01 -22.95 -6.42
N LYS A 304 2.21 -24.18 -5.94
CA LYS A 304 2.86 -25.27 -6.71
C LYS A 304 2.08 -25.62 -7.98
N GLY A 305 0.75 -25.53 -7.92
CA GLY A 305 -0.08 -25.81 -9.07
C GLY A 305 -0.04 -24.76 -10.17
N ILE A 306 0.13 -23.49 -9.80
CA ILE A 306 0.24 -22.36 -10.75
C ILE A 306 1.69 -22.06 -11.13
N GLN A 307 2.67 -22.60 -10.40
CA GLN A 307 4.12 -22.35 -10.55
C GLN A 307 4.55 -22.33 -12.00
N LYS A 308 4.23 -23.40 -12.75
CA LYS A 308 4.69 -23.59 -14.14
C LYS A 308 4.26 -22.43 -15.05
N LYS A 309 3.02 -21.90 -14.89
CA LYS A 309 2.55 -20.78 -15.69
C LYS A 309 3.34 -19.50 -15.42
N TYR A 310 3.67 -19.22 -14.15
CA TYR A 310 4.49 -18.08 -13.77
C TYR A 310 5.95 -18.25 -14.20
N GLU A 311 6.50 -19.49 -14.15
CA GLU A 311 7.82 -19.82 -14.67
C GLU A 311 7.91 -19.58 -16.18
N ASP A 312 6.90 -20.05 -16.92
CA ASP A 312 6.82 -19.90 -18.38
C ASP A 312 6.63 -18.41 -18.77
N TYR A 313 5.88 -17.64 -17.97
CA TYR A 313 5.61 -16.22 -18.23
C TYR A 313 6.83 -15.32 -17.96
N HIS A 314 7.50 -15.54 -16.82
CA HIS A 314 8.65 -14.71 -16.40
C HIS A 314 9.99 -15.26 -16.87
N HIS A 315 10.03 -16.49 -17.46
CA HIS A 315 11.25 -17.20 -17.85
C HIS A 315 12.22 -17.39 -16.69
N VAL A 316 11.70 -17.80 -15.53
CA VAL A 316 12.42 -18.03 -14.28
C VAL A 316 12.07 -19.42 -13.73
N HIS A 317 12.81 -19.87 -12.72
CA HIS A 317 12.50 -21.09 -11.97
C HIS A 317 12.35 -20.78 -10.49
N TYR A 318 11.21 -21.17 -9.88
CA TYR A 318 10.97 -21.01 -8.44
C TYR A 318 11.39 -22.27 -7.70
N THR A 319 12.24 -22.12 -6.67
CA THR A 319 12.55 -23.25 -5.78
C THR A 319 11.35 -23.56 -4.86
N ASP A 320 11.27 -24.79 -4.37
CA ASP A 320 10.26 -25.16 -3.36
C ASP A 320 10.33 -24.26 -2.12
N GLY A 321 11.54 -23.91 -1.69
CA GLY A 321 11.75 -22.96 -0.58
C GLY A 321 11.21 -21.57 -0.86
N ALA A 322 11.29 -21.06 -2.10
CA ALA A 322 10.69 -19.77 -2.48
C ALA A 322 9.16 -19.80 -2.41
N ILE A 323 8.53 -20.90 -2.83
CA ILE A 323 7.08 -21.08 -2.77
C ILE A 323 6.60 -21.16 -1.32
N GLU A 324 7.29 -21.93 -0.48
CA GLU A 324 6.99 -22.01 0.95
C GLU A 324 7.20 -20.68 1.65
N ALA A 325 8.29 -19.97 1.34
CA ALA A 325 8.56 -18.64 1.86
C ALA A 325 7.48 -17.63 1.43
N ALA A 326 7.02 -17.65 0.18
CA ALA A 326 5.97 -16.75 -0.29
C ALA A 326 4.67 -16.93 0.49
N ALA A 327 4.25 -18.17 0.77
CA ALA A 327 3.05 -18.45 1.57
C ALA A 327 3.23 -18.06 3.05
N LEU A 328 4.35 -18.48 3.68
CA LEU A 328 4.60 -18.23 5.09
C LEU A 328 4.80 -16.74 5.41
N LEU A 329 5.66 -16.06 4.62
CA LEU A 329 6.03 -14.68 4.88
C LEU A 329 4.90 -13.72 4.52
N SER A 330 4.15 -13.98 3.45
CA SER A 330 2.96 -13.17 3.15
C SER A 330 1.91 -13.28 4.25
N ASN A 331 1.67 -14.50 4.78
CA ASN A 331 0.73 -14.70 5.87
C ASN A 331 1.15 -13.98 7.15
N ARG A 332 2.46 -13.96 7.43
CA ARG A 332 3.00 -13.38 8.67
C ARG A 332 3.10 -11.85 8.61
N TYR A 333 3.56 -11.29 7.48
CA TYR A 333 3.96 -9.88 7.40
C TYR A 333 3.03 -9.00 6.58
N ILE A 334 2.17 -9.57 5.71
CA ILE A 334 1.21 -8.83 4.91
C ILE A 334 -0.20 -9.02 5.50
N GLN A 335 -0.69 -8.01 6.23
CA GLN A 335 -1.95 -8.08 6.98
C GLN A 335 -3.14 -7.42 6.26
N ASP A 336 -2.90 -6.66 5.21
CA ASP A 336 -3.91 -5.90 4.48
C ASP A 336 -4.59 -6.70 3.37
N ARG A 337 -4.11 -7.92 3.08
CA ARG A 337 -4.62 -8.83 2.07
C ARG A 337 -4.73 -10.26 2.61
N PHE A 338 -5.50 -11.09 1.90
CA PHE A 338 -5.76 -12.48 2.26
C PHE A 338 -5.02 -13.46 1.36
N LEU A 339 -4.79 -14.68 1.84
CA LEU A 339 -4.29 -15.78 1.04
C LEU A 339 -5.39 -16.27 0.07
N PRO A 340 -5.05 -16.78 -1.13
CA PRO A 340 -3.70 -16.93 -1.68
C PRO A 340 -3.17 -15.70 -2.41
N ASP A 341 -3.98 -14.67 -2.65
CA ASP A 341 -3.67 -13.49 -3.48
C ASP A 341 -2.34 -12.82 -3.09
N LYS A 342 -2.14 -12.54 -1.79
CA LYS A 342 -0.89 -11.92 -1.30
C LYS A 342 0.36 -12.78 -1.53
N ALA A 343 0.23 -14.10 -1.57
CA ALA A 343 1.35 -15.00 -1.84
C ALA A 343 1.63 -15.12 -3.35
N ILE A 344 0.58 -15.13 -4.17
CA ILE A 344 0.68 -15.09 -5.64
C ILE A 344 1.35 -13.78 -6.08
N ASP A 345 0.96 -12.64 -5.49
CA ASP A 345 1.55 -11.32 -5.77
C ASP A 345 3.06 -11.29 -5.48
N LEU A 346 3.53 -11.98 -4.43
CA LEU A 346 4.96 -12.11 -4.14
C LEU A 346 5.70 -12.93 -5.21
N LEU A 347 5.12 -14.02 -5.71
CA LEU A 347 5.72 -14.80 -6.78
C LEU A 347 5.81 -14.01 -8.08
N ASP A 348 4.72 -13.33 -8.45
CA ASP A 348 4.64 -12.51 -9.65
C ASP A 348 5.68 -11.37 -9.60
N GLU A 349 5.78 -10.67 -8.48
CA GLU A 349 6.77 -9.62 -8.29
C GLU A 349 8.20 -10.14 -8.32
N ALA A 350 8.45 -11.31 -7.74
CA ALA A 350 9.77 -11.93 -7.77
C ALA A 350 10.20 -12.29 -9.20
N GLY A 351 9.29 -12.88 -9.98
CA GLY A 351 9.51 -13.16 -11.38
C GLY A 351 9.78 -11.89 -12.20
N SER A 352 8.95 -10.89 -12.02
CA SER A 352 9.09 -9.61 -12.71
C SER A 352 10.42 -8.89 -12.40
N LYS A 353 10.81 -8.82 -11.11
CA LYS A 353 12.10 -8.21 -10.72
C LYS A 353 13.30 -8.97 -11.30
N MET A 354 13.25 -10.29 -11.28
CA MET A 354 14.33 -11.12 -11.85
C MET A 354 14.44 -10.90 -13.37
N ASN A 355 13.32 -10.85 -14.06
CA ASN A 355 13.27 -10.60 -15.50
C ASN A 355 13.86 -9.23 -15.88
N LEU A 356 13.59 -8.18 -15.09
CA LEU A 356 14.18 -6.84 -15.30
C LEU A 356 15.72 -6.85 -15.20
N THR A 357 16.30 -7.71 -14.35
CA THR A 357 17.76 -7.80 -14.20
C THR A 357 18.44 -8.53 -15.35
N LEU A 358 17.72 -9.35 -16.12
CA LEU A 358 18.26 -10.20 -17.16
C LEU A 358 18.37 -9.57 -18.53
N ASN A 359 17.82 -8.37 -18.76
CA ASN A 359 17.67 -7.80 -20.11
C ASN A 359 17.10 -8.81 -21.14
N PHE A 360 16.21 -9.71 -20.66
CA PHE A 360 15.61 -10.71 -21.53
C PHE A 360 14.67 -10.03 -22.54
N ILE A 361 14.96 -10.24 -23.82
CA ILE A 361 14.07 -9.82 -24.90
C ILE A 361 13.50 -11.10 -25.52
N ASP A 362 12.17 -11.23 -25.53
CA ASP A 362 11.48 -12.37 -26.13
C ASP A 362 12.06 -12.66 -27.53
N PRO A 363 12.50 -13.90 -27.81
CA PRO A 363 13.00 -14.31 -29.13
C PRO A 363 12.06 -13.91 -30.26
N LYS A 364 10.74 -14.01 -30.06
CA LYS A 364 9.74 -13.59 -31.05
C LYS A 364 9.79 -12.10 -31.35
N VAL A 365 10.08 -11.27 -30.34
CA VAL A 365 10.24 -9.81 -30.52
C VAL A 365 11.53 -9.50 -31.25
N ILE A 366 12.60 -10.25 -31.00
CA ILE A 366 13.88 -10.13 -31.76
C ILE A 366 13.63 -10.48 -33.21
N ASP A 367 12.96 -11.61 -33.50
CA ASP A 367 12.64 -12.04 -34.85
C ASP A 367 11.79 -11.01 -35.60
N GLN A 368 10.76 -10.45 -34.95
CA GLN A 368 9.92 -9.40 -35.53
C GLN A 368 10.73 -8.14 -35.84
N ARG A 369 11.57 -7.66 -34.91
CA ARG A 369 12.44 -6.51 -35.11
C ARG A 369 13.50 -6.76 -36.19
N LEU A 370 13.98 -7.99 -36.30
CA LEU A 370 14.94 -8.38 -37.31
C LEU A 370 14.31 -8.31 -38.71
N VAL A 371 13.11 -8.88 -38.89
CA VAL A 371 12.33 -8.78 -40.15
C VAL A 371 11.99 -7.33 -40.50
N GLU A 372 11.58 -6.53 -39.50
CA GLU A 372 11.29 -5.10 -39.71
C GLU A 372 12.54 -4.33 -40.13
N ALA A 373 13.68 -4.53 -39.47
CA ALA A 373 14.94 -3.88 -39.79
C ALA A 373 15.47 -4.32 -41.18
N GLU A 374 15.28 -5.59 -41.58
CA GLU A 374 15.62 -6.07 -42.93
C GLU A 374 14.76 -5.39 -44.02
N ASN A 375 13.46 -5.22 -43.76
CA ASN A 375 12.55 -4.51 -44.65
C ASN A 375 12.92 -3.03 -44.77
N LEU A 376 13.21 -2.36 -43.68
CA LEU A 376 13.61 -0.96 -43.64
C LEU A 376 14.98 -0.72 -44.36
N LYS A 377 15.93 -1.66 -44.20
CA LYS A 377 17.18 -1.66 -44.93
C LYS A 377 16.96 -1.78 -46.44
N ALA A 378 16.08 -2.72 -46.85
CA ALA A 378 15.75 -2.93 -48.26
C ALA A 378 15.09 -1.69 -48.89
N GLN A 379 14.23 -1.01 -48.10
CA GLN A 379 13.60 0.26 -48.54
C GLN A 379 14.62 1.37 -48.66
N ALA A 380 15.47 1.59 -47.64
CA ALA A 380 16.54 2.60 -47.69
C ALA A 380 17.52 2.37 -48.86
N THR A 381 17.80 1.13 -49.21
CA THR A 381 18.63 0.78 -50.35
C THR A 381 17.97 1.13 -51.70
N ARG A 382 16.62 0.98 -51.80
CA ARG A 382 15.85 1.37 -53.00
C ARG A 382 15.74 2.89 -53.16
N GLU A 383 15.75 3.62 -52.06
CA GLU A 383 15.69 5.07 -52.00
C GLU A 383 17.09 5.72 -52.14
N GLU A 384 18.15 4.89 -52.35
CA GLU A 384 19.56 5.30 -52.44
C GLU A 384 20.09 6.03 -51.19
N ASP A 385 19.40 5.88 -50.03
CA ASP A 385 19.81 6.45 -48.75
C ASP A 385 20.79 5.49 -48.03
N PHE A 386 22.06 5.57 -48.41
CA PHE A 386 23.10 4.67 -47.91
C PHE A 386 23.42 4.87 -46.44
N GLU A 387 23.12 6.03 -45.86
CA GLU A 387 23.33 6.31 -44.46
C GLU A 387 22.33 5.56 -43.57
N LYS A 388 21.04 5.57 -43.93
CA LYS A 388 20.01 4.77 -43.29
C LYS A 388 20.20 3.28 -43.52
N ALA A 389 20.60 2.87 -44.73
CA ALA A 389 20.88 1.48 -45.02
C ALA A 389 22.03 0.93 -44.15
N ALA A 390 23.09 1.71 -43.89
CA ALA A 390 24.17 1.37 -42.99
C ALA A 390 23.69 1.29 -41.53
N TYR A 391 22.86 2.24 -41.06
CA TYR A 391 22.25 2.19 -39.71
C TYR A 391 21.44 0.92 -39.49
N PHE A 392 20.54 0.55 -40.42
CA PHE A 392 19.76 -0.67 -40.31
C PHE A 392 20.59 -1.96 -40.40
N ARG A 393 21.67 -1.93 -41.18
CA ARG A 393 22.64 -3.03 -41.20
C ARG A 393 23.25 -3.28 -39.82
N ASP A 394 23.65 -2.18 -39.14
CA ASP A 394 24.25 -2.28 -37.81
C ASP A 394 23.22 -2.71 -36.74
N GLN A 395 21.95 -2.29 -36.88
CA GLN A 395 20.85 -2.80 -36.07
C GLN A 395 20.61 -4.30 -36.30
N ILE A 396 20.60 -4.75 -37.53
CA ILE A 396 20.47 -6.20 -37.87
C ILE A 396 21.62 -7.00 -37.25
N ALA A 397 22.86 -6.51 -37.34
CA ALA A 397 24.01 -7.16 -36.74
C ALA A 397 23.84 -7.29 -35.21
N LYS A 398 23.37 -6.23 -34.55
CA LYS A 398 23.08 -6.21 -33.12
C LYS A 398 21.97 -7.19 -32.73
N TYR A 399 20.88 -7.25 -33.51
CA TYR A 399 19.80 -8.22 -33.23
C TYR A 399 20.24 -9.67 -33.46
N LYS A 400 21.09 -9.93 -34.47
CA LYS A 400 21.66 -11.26 -34.69
C LYS A 400 22.66 -11.67 -33.60
N GLU A 401 23.42 -10.72 -33.07
CA GLU A 401 24.30 -10.94 -31.92
C GLU A 401 23.48 -11.28 -30.67
N MET A 402 22.40 -10.53 -30.40
CA MET A 402 21.46 -10.82 -29.31
C MET A 402 20.79 -12.19 -29.46
N GLN A 403 20.40 -12.58 -30.68
CA GLN A 403 19.85 -13.89 -30.99
C GLN A 403 20.88 -15.00 -30.75
N GLY A 404 22.16 -14.78 -31.11
CA GLY A 404 23.25 -15.72 -30.89
C GLY A 404 23.66 -15.89 -29.44
N GLN A 405 23.57 -14.81 -28.64
CA GLN A 405 23.88 -14.85 -27.21
C GLN A 405 22.80 -15.59 -26.40
N GLN A 406 21.55 -15.63 -26.86
CA GLN A 406 20.46 -16.36 -26.22
C GLN A 406 20.53 -17.88 -26.43
N VAL A 407 21.29 -18.37 -27.41
CA VAL A 407 21.43 -19.81 -27.74
C VAL A 407 22.54 -20.48 -26.92
N THR A 408 23.43 -19.73 -26.27
CA THR A 408 24.47 -20.26 -25.40
C THR A 408 24.02 -20.21 -23.96
N ASP A 409 23.56 -21.38 -23.42
CA ASP A 409 23.45 -21.76 -21.99
C ASP A 409 23.30 -20.59 -20.97
N GLN A 410 22.24 -19.79 -21.07
CA GLN A 410 21.82 -19.04 -19.89
C GLN A 410 20.96 -19.99 -19.05
N GLU A 411 21.52 -20.46 -17.95
CA GLU A 411 20.79 -21.14 -16.90
C GLU A 411 19.56 -20.27 -16.54
N THR A 412 18.38 -20.86 -16.60
CA THR A 412 17.13 -20.19 -16.20
C THR A 412 17.34 -19.61 -14.80
N PRO A 413 17.14 -18.30 -14.59
CA PRO A 413 17.41 -17.69 -13.29
C PRO A 413 16.52 -18.32 -12.23
N VAL A 414 17.14 -18.64 -11.11
CA VAL A 414 16.48 -19.32 -9.99
C VAL A 414 16.08 -18.31 -8.92
N ILE A 415 14.80 -18.29 -8.62
CA ILE A 415 14.25 -17.52 -7.50
C ILE A 415 14.31 -18.39 -6.26
N SER A 416 15.09 -17.93 -5.29
CA SER A 416 15.30 -18.59 -4.00
C SER A 416 14.44 -17.98 -2.90
N GLU A 417 14.41 -18.63 -1.74
CA GLU A 417 13.82 -18.10 -0.50
C GLU A 417 14.31 -16.67 -0.20
N LYS A 418 15.62 -16.40 -0.33
CA LYS A 418 16.21 -15.08 -0.09
C LYS A 418 15.66 -13.99 -1.00
N THR A 419 15.29 -14.33 -2.22
CA THR A 419 14.67 -13.37 -3.15
C THR A 419 13.30 -12.93 -2.64
N ILE A 420 12.49 -13.88 -2.16
CA ILE A 420 11.19 -13.62 -1.56
C ILE A 420 11.32 -12.81 -0.27
N GLU A 421 12.25 -13.19 0.61
CA GLU A 421 12.57 -12.45 1.84
C GLU A 421 12.87 -10.98 1.55
N HIS A 422 13.74 -10.71 0.56
CA HIS A 422 14.11 -9.35 0.18
C HIS A 422 12.91 -8.55 -0.37
N ILE A 423 11.98 -9.17 -1.09
CA ILE A 423 10.77 -8.52 -1.58
C ILE A 423 9.83 -8.16 -0.43
N VAL A 424 9.64 -9.10 0.51
CA VAL A 424 8.83 -8.85 1.71
C VAL A 424 9.44 -7.72 2.54
N GLU A 425 10.77 -7.69 2.69
CA GLU A 425 11.50 -6.61 3.35
C GLU A 425 11.25 -5.26 2.68
N GLN A 426 11.30 -5.19 1.36
CA GLN A 426 11.02 -3.95 0.62
C GLN A 426 9.57 -3.49 0.75
N LYS A 427 8.61 -4.42 0.77
CA LYS A 427 7.18 -4.10 0.91
C LYS A 427 6.78 -3.66 2.31
N THR A 428 7.36 -4.29 3.32
CA THR A 428 6.93 -4.11 4.71
C THR A 428 7.88 -3.22 5.52
N ASN A 429 9.06 -2.92 4.98
CA ASN A 429 10.19 -2.33 5.69
C ASN A 429 10.63 -3.14 6.94
N ILE A 430 10.26 -4.43 6.98
CA ILE A 430 10.65 -5.35 8.05
C ILE A 430 11.83 -6.15 7.52
N PRO A 431 12.98 -6.14 8.17
CA PRO A 431 14.08 -6.99 7.77
C PRO A 431 13.69 -8.46 8.02
N VAL A 432 13.63 -9.30 6.97
CA VAL A 432 13.15 -10.70 7.04
C VAL A 432 14.27 -11.72 6.78
N GLY A 433 15.23 -11.39 5.90
CA GLY A 433 16.23 -12.33 5.38
C GLY A 433 17.44 -12.56 6.29
N ASP A 434 18.50 -11.83 6.12
CA ASP A 434 19.80 -12.01 6.83
C ASP A 434 19.76 -11.66 8.35
N LEU A 435 18.56 -11.67 8.95
CA LEU A 435 18.28 -11.26 10.32
C LEU A 435 19.03 -12.10 11.37
N LYS A 436 19.23 -13.38 11.11
CA LYS A 436 19.71 -14.27 12.19
C LYS A 436 21.06 -13.85 12.75
N GLU A 437 22.02 -13.41 11.93
CA GLU A 437 23.34 -12.99 12.41
C GLU A 437 23.38 -11.52 12.86
N LYS A 438 22.81 -10.61 12.07
CA LYS A 438 22.73 -9.18 12.43
C LYS A 438 21.84 -8.92 13.64
N GLU A 439 20.65 -9.53 13.65
CA GLU A 439 19.69 -9.40 14.75
C GLU A 439 20.26 -10.01 16.06
N GLN A 440 20.95 -11.14 15.98
CA GLN A 440 21.64 -11.70 17.14
C GLN A 440 22.71 -10.73 17.67
N SER A 441 23.51 -10.12 16.79
CA SER A 441 24.51 -9.13 17.18
C SER A 441 23.87 -7.90 17.80
N GLN A 442 22.80 -7.36 17.21
CA GLN A 442 22.04 -6.24 17.76
C GLN A 442 21.43 -6.57 19.12
N LEU A 443 20.83 -7.75 19.28
CA LEU A 443 20.27 -8.18 20.56
C LEU A 443 21.35 -8.40 21.64
N ILE A 444 22.52 -8.86 21.27
CA ILE A 444 23.65 -9.01 22.21
C ILE A 444 24.11 -7.62 22.69
N ASN A 445 24.24 -6.66 21.79
CA ASN A 445 24.77 -5.33 22.08
C ASN A 445 23.69 -4.35 22.58
N LEU A 446 22.40 -4.68 22.47
CA LEU A 446 21.28 -3.80 22.76
C LEU A 446 21.42 -3.04 24.10
N ALA A 447 21.86 -3.72 25.16
CA ALA A 447 22.03 -3.07 26.46
C ALA A 447 23.15 -2.03 26.47
N SER A 448 24.27 -2.30 25.78
CA SER A 448 25.41 -1.36 25.69
C SER A 448 25.05 -0.14 24.85
N ASP A 449 24.38 -0.36 23.74
CA ASP A 449 24.01 0.70 22.81
C ASP A 449 22.96 1.63 23.43
N LEU A 450 21.96 1.08 24.12
CA LEU A 450 21.00 1.87 24.87
C LEU A 450 21.66 2.67 26.02
N LYS A 451 22.63 2.09 26.77
CA LYS A 451 23.31 2.78 27.85
C LYS A 451 24.18 3.94 27.36
N ALA A 452 24.68 3.88 26.13
CA ALA A 452 25.40 4.98 25.51
C ALA A 452 24.57 6.25 25.34
N HIS A 453 23.27 6.09 25.11
CA HIS A 453 22.34 7.20 24.84
C HIS A 453 21.43 7.55 26.03
N VAL A 454 21.12 6.57 26.91
CA VAL A 454 20.21 6.76 28.05
C VAL A 454 21.03 6.66 29.37
N ILE A 455 21.40 7.82 29.89
CA ILE A 455 22.26 7.94 31.02
C ILE A 455 21.53 7.77 32.35
N GLY A 456 22.13 7.03 33.28
CA GLY A 456 21.66 6.90 34.67
C GLY A 456 20.44 5.99 34.86
N GLN A 457 20.14 5.12 33.88
CA GLN A 457 19.04 4.18 33.96
C GLN A 457 19.49 2.73 33.64
N ASP A 458 20.67 2.36 34.05
CA ASP A 458 21.32 1.08 33.73
C ASP A 458 20.42 -0.14 34.07
N ASP A 459 19.84 -0.15 35.27
CA ASP A 459 18.95 -1.23 35.73
C ASP A 459 17.69 -1.36 34.86
N ALA A 460 17.14 -0.24 34.43
CA ALA A 460 15.98 -0.19 33.56
C ALA A 460 16.32 -0.78 32.18
N VAL A 461 17.46 -0.35 31.58
CA VAL A 461 17.95 -0.83 30.30
C VAL A 461 18.22 -2.33 30.34
N ASP A 462 18.89 -2.83 31.38
CA ASP A 462 19.24 -4.26 31.51
C ASP A 462 17.99 -5.13 31.61
N LYS A 463 16.97 -4.71 32.36
CA LYS A 463 15.69 -5.43 32.46
C LYS A 463 14.96 -5.50 31.12
N ILE A 464 14.90 -4.41 30.39
CA ILE A 464 14.24 -4.33 29.08
C ILE A 464 14.98 -5.21 28.07
N ALA A 465 16.30 -5.04 27.94
CA ALA A 465 17.10 -5.83 27.03
C ALA A 465 16.99 -7.33 27.30
N LYS A 466 16.97 -7.74 28.58
CA LYS A 466 16.80 -9.14 28.99
C LYS A 466 15.41 -9.68 28.59
N ALA A 467 14.35 -8.91 28.77
CA ALA A 467 13.00 -9.32 28.42
C ALA A 467 12.85 -9.46 26.91
N ILE A 468 13.33 -8.49 26.13
CA ILE A 468 13.30 -8.51 24.67
C ILE A 468 14.09 -9.71 24.12
N ARG A 469 15.30 -9.94 24.61
CA ARG A 469 16.11 -11.12 24.22
C ARG A 469 15.35 -12.42 24.47
N ARG A 470 14.75 -12.57 25.65
CA ARG A 470 13.96 -13.78 26.00
C ARG A 470 12.83 -14.02 25.02
N ASN A 471 12.08 -12.98 24.67
CA ASN A 471 10.93 -13.10 23.75
C ASN A 471 11.37 -13.36 22.31
N ARG A 472 12.45 -12.71 21.84
CA ARG A 472 12.99 -12.91 20.48
C ARG A 472 13.61 -14.29 20.26
N VAL A 473 14.16 -14.93 21.27
CA VAL A 473 14.68 -16.30 21.19
C VAL A 473 13.54 -17.36 21.20
N GLY A 474 12.27 -16.92 21.22
CA GLY A 474 11.13 -17.82 21.15
C GLY A 474 10.69 -18.42 22.51
N LEU A 475 11.23 -17.90 23.63
CA LEU A 475 10.80 -18.32 24.97
C LEU A 475 9.57 -17.55 25.48
N GLY A 476 9.09 -16.58 24.69
CA GLY A 476 7.84 -15.85 24.95
C GLY A 476 6.61 -16.57 24.39
N SER A 477 5.41 -16.08 24.75
CA SER A 477 4.16 -16.57 24.18
C SER A 477 4.02 -16.12 22.71
N PRO A 478 3.74 -17.03 21.76
CA PRO A 478 3.70 -16.70 20.32
C PRO A 478 2.57 -15.73 19.93
N ASN A 479 1.59 -15.56 20.83
CA ASN A 479 0.44 -14.71 20.59
C ASN A 479 0.54 -13.33 21.24
N ARG A 480 1.61 -12.99 21.95
CA ARG A 480 1.80 -11.71 22.61
C ARG A 480 2.71 -10.79 21.78
N PRO A 481 2.66 -9.47 22.06
CA PRO A 481 3.65 -8.52 21.51
C PRO A 481 5.11 -8.94 21.80
N ILE A 482 6.07 -8.46 21.02
CA ILE A 482 7.52 -8.71 21.24
C ILE A 482 7.93 -8.31 22.65
N GLY A 483 7.33 -7.25 23.19
CA GLY A 483 7.54 -6.80 24.55
C GLY A 483 6.45 -5.85 25.00
N SER A 484 6.11 -5.92 26.28
CA SER A 484 5.13 -5.05 26.92
C SER A 484 5.69 -4.51 28.23
N PHE A 485 5.86 -3.20 28.33
CA PHE A 485 6.50 -2.58 29.47
C PHE A 485 5.72 -1.40 30.03
N LEU A 486 5.65 -1.32 31.36
CA LEU A 486 5.15 -0.14 32.07
C LEU A 486 6.33 0.62 32.68
N PHE A 487 6.62 1.83 32.17
CA PHE A 487 7.67 2.71 32.65
C PHE A 487 7.13 3.64 33.72
N VAL A 488 7.63 3.54 34.92
CA VAL A 488 7.18 4.31 36.07
C VAL A 488 8.32 5.17 36.60
N GLY A 489 8.04 6.43 36.94
CA GLY A 489 9.06 7.31 37.50
C GLY A 489 8.76 8.79 37.29
N PRO A 490 9.56 9.69 37.88
CA PRO A 490 9.39 11.13 37.77
C PRO A 490 9.43 11.63 36.33
N THR A 491 8.95 12.84 36.10
CA THR A 491 9.06 13.50 34.81
C THR A 491 10.51 13.84 34.49
N GLY A 492 10.92 13.72 33.22
CA GLY A 492 12.24 14.14 32.73
C GLY A 492 13.40 13.23 33.11
N VAL A 493 13.16 11.97 33.47
CA VAL A 493 14.22 10.99 33.82
C VAL A 493 14.63 10.11 32.64
N GLY A 494 14.05 10.30 31.44
CA GLY A 494 14.46 9.58 30.23
C GLY A 494 13.51 8.50 29.73
N LYS A 495 12.26 8.38 30.25
CA LYS A 495 11.28 7.36 29.82
C LYS A 495 11.02 7.40 28.31
N THR A 496 10.68 8.56 27.78
CA THR A 496 10.40 8.75 26.35
C THR A 496 11.67 8.62 25.50
N GLU A 497 12.81 9.05 26.02
CA GLU A 497 14.11 8.92 25.31
C GLU A 497 14.52 7.45 25.16
N LEU A 498 14.36 6.64 26.22
CA LEU A 498 14.61 5.21 26.13
C LEU A 498 13.70 4.52 25.12
N SER A 499 12.42 4.93 25.05
CA SER A 499 11.48 4.42 24.05
C SER A 499 11.92 4.78 22.62
N LYS A 500 12.40 6.00 22.41
CA LYS A 500 12.92 6.47 21.13
C LYS A 500 14.17 5.72 20.70
N GLN A 501 15.15 5.58 21.61
CA GLN A 501 16.39 4.84 21.32
C GLN A 501 16.11 3.37 21.07
N LEU A 502 15.16 2.77 21.81
CA LEU A 502 14.72 1.40 21.57
C LEU A 502 14.08 1.22 20.19
N ALA A 503 13.34 2.22 19.70
CA ALA A 503 12.77 2.21 18.35
C ALA A 503 13.90 2.29 17.29
N ILE A 504 14.92 3.10 17.50
CA ILE A 504 16.07 3.19 16.59
C ILE A 504 16.83 1.87 16.53
N GLU A 505 17.17 1.30 17.69
CA GLU A 505 18.01 0.10 17.77
C GLU A 505 17.30 -1.18 17.27
N LEU A 506 15.99 -1.32 17.51
CA LEU A 506 15.25 -2.52 17.13
C LEU A 506 14.50 -2.40 15.80
N PHE A 507 14.04 -1.20 15.45
CA PHE A 507 13.21 -0.96 14.27
C PHE A 507 13.88 -0.06 13.23
N GLY A 508 15.14 0.33 13.46
CA GLY A 508 16.02 1.03 12.52
C GLY A 508 15.75 2.54 12.38
N SER A 509 14.62 3.08 12.86
CA SER A 509 14.29 4.50 12.79
C SER A 509 13.43 4.94 13.97
N ALA A 510 13.60 6.21 14.38
CA ALA A 510 12.69 6.87 15.34
C ALA A 510 11.27 7.03 14.80
N ASP A 511 11.09 7.05 13.47
CA ASP A 511 9.77 7.17 12.81
C ASP A 511 8.92 5.91 12.98
N ASN A 512 9.54 4.78 13.31
CA ASN A 512 8.85 3.53 13.65
C ASN A 512 8.30 3.53 15.10
N MET A 513 8.30 4.69 15.77
CA MET A 513 7.64 4.90 17.05
C MET A 513 6.28 5.58 16.88
N ILE A 514 5.21 4.87 17.16
CA ILE A 514 3.84 5.36 17.17
C ILE A 514 3.53 5.90 18.57
N ARG A 515 3.46 7.21 18.73
CA ARG A 515 3.20 7.84 20.02
C ARG A 515 1.76 8.33 20.13
N PHE A 516 1.15 8.07 21.30
CA PHE A 516 -0.14 8.62 21.74
C PHE A 516 0.01 9.25 23.12
N ASP A 517 -0.46 10.49 23.27
CA ASP A 517 -0.58 11.14 24.56
C ASP A 517 -1.95 10.81 25.16
N MET A 518 -1.96 10.09 26.26
CA MET A 518 -3.21 9.62 26.86
C MET A 518 -4.03 10.72 27.53
N SER A 519 -3.47 11.90 27.69
CA SER A 519 -4.23 13.09 28.13
C SER A 519 -5.30 13.52 27.11
N GLU A 520 -5.16 13.15 25.84
CA GLU A 520 -6.18 13.39 24.80
C GLU A 520 -7.34 12.38 24.84
N TYR A 521 -7.17 11.27 25.60
CA TYR A 521 -8.10 10.13 25.66
C TYR A 521 -8.72 9.95 27.07
N MET A 522 -8.95 11.06 27.78
CA MET A 522 -9.56 11.06 29.12
C MET A 522 -11.06 10.78 29.09
N GLU A 523 -11.74 11.11 28.00
CA GLU A 523 -13.17 10.98 27.86
C GLU A 523 -13.57 9.67 27.15
N LYS A 524 -14.72 9.11 27.57
CA LYS A 524 -15.21 7.83 27.03
C LYS A 524 -15.33 7.80 25.51
N HIS A 525 -15.79 8.88 24.91
CA HIS A 525 -15.93 8.95 23.44
C HIS A 525 -14.59 9.05 22.71
N SER A 526 -13.52 9.46 23.39
CA SER A 526 -12.18 9.51 22.80
C SER A 526 -11.58 8.12 22.57
N VAL A 527 -12.05 7.09 23.27
CA VAL A 527 -11.64 5.69 23.03
C VAL A 527 -11.99 5.25 21.62
N ALA A 528 -13.15 5.69 21.10
CA ALA A 528 -13.57 5.40 19.73
C ALA A 528 -12.59 5.95 18.67
N LYS A 529 -11.82 7.01 18.98
CA LYS A 529 -10.78 7.52 18.08
C LYS A 529 -9.61 6.53 17.91
N LEU A 530 -9.31 5.73 18.95
CA LEU A 530 -8.22 4.75 18.88
C LEU A 530 -8.57 3.52 18.03
N VAL A 531 -9.83 3.06 18.12
CA VAL A 531 -10.27 1.78 17.54
C VAL A 531 -11.22 1.98 16.36
N GLY A 532 -11.83 3.16 16.24
CA GLY A 532 -12.90 3.46 15.31
C GLY A 532 -14.26 3.49 15.99
N ALA A 533 -15.19 4.28 15.46
CA ALA A 533 -16.55 4.40 15.98
C ALA A 533 -17.37 3.14 15.63
N PRO A 534 -18.26 2.69 16.49
CA PRO A 534 -19.18 1.60 16.18
C PRO A 534 -20.21 2.01 15.12
N PRO A 535 -20.81 1.04 14.39
CA PRO A 535 -21.82 1.30 13.36
C PRO A 535 -22.95 2.22 13.86
N GLY A 536 -23.30 3.23 13.09
CA GLY A 536 -24.37 4.18 13.40
C GLY A 536 -23.95 5.43 14.19
N TYR A 537 -22.67 5.56 14.55
CA TYR A 537 -22.12 6.77 15.17
C TYR A 537 -21.40 7.64 14.15
N VAL A 538 -21.35 8.95 14.39
CA VAL A 538 -20.58 9.90 13.57
C VAL A 538 -19.10 9.51 13.59
N GLY A 539 -18.46 9.44 12.43
CA GLY A 539 -17.06 9.02 12.28
C GLY A 539 -16.88 7.49 12.09
N TYR A 540 -17.93 6.72 11.80
CA TYR A 540 -17.81 5.29 11.51
C TYR A 540 -16.92 4.98 10.29
N ASP A 541 -16.94 5.86 9.30
CA ASP A 541 -16.10 5.71 8.10
C ASP A 541 -14.61 6.05 8.37
N GLU A 542 -14.31 6.69 9.50
CA GLU A 542 -12.95 6.97 9.92
C GLU A 542 -12.35 5.75 10.63
N ALA A 543 -11.22 5.28 10.11
CA ALA A 543 -10.48 4.18 10.75
C ALA A 543 -9.93 4.61 12.13
N GLY A 544 -9.83 3.66 13.06
CA GLY A 544 -9.22 3.93 14.36
C GLY A 544 -7.75 4.33 14.24
N GLN A 545 -7.35 5.38 14.93
CA GLN A 545 -5.99 5.93 14.82
C GLN A 545 -4.89 4.94 15.23
N LEU A 546 -5.13 4.16 16.29
CA LEU A 546 -4.18 3.14 16.76
C LEU A 546 -4.15 1.95 15.81
N THR A 547 -5.33 1.40 15.50
CA THR A 547 -5.45 0.21 14.65
C THR A 547 -4.92 0.45 13.25
N GLU A 548 -5.21 1.62 12.66
CA GLU A 548 -4.74 1.96 11.31
C GLU A 548 -3.23 2.22 11.26
N LYS A 549 -2.65 2.92 12.26
CA LYS A 549 -1.19 3.14 12.31
C LYS A 549 -0.42 1.82 12.47
N VAL A 550 -0.90 0.91 13.33
CA VAL A 550 -0.25 -0.40 13.52
C VAL A 550 -0.47 -1.30 12.30
N ARG A 551 -1.64 -1.26 11.66
CA ARG A 551 -1.89 -2.01 10.44
C ARG A 551 -0.94 -1.60 9.30
N ARG A 552 -0.64 -0.28 9.19
CA ARG A 552 0.32 0.24 8.19
C ARG A 552 1.78 -0.04 8.56
N ASN A 553 2.11 0.00 9.85
CA ASN A 553 3.45 -0.24 10.37
C ASN A 553 3.40 -1.31 11.47
N PRO A 554 3.27 -2.58 11.12
CA PRO A 554 3.15 -3.66 12.12
C PRO A 554 4.43 -3.89 12.91
N TYR A 555 5.61 -3.52 12.36
CA TYR A 555 6.90 -3.62 13.03
C TYR A 555 7.29 -2.26 13.61
N SER A 556 6.72 -1.96 14.78
CA SER A 556 6.86 -0.64 15.39
C SER A 556 6.80 -0.69 16.91
N LEU A 557 7.22 0.42 17.55
CA LEU A 557 7.09 0.64 18.97
C LEU A 557 5.87 1.54 19.21
N VAL A 558 4.90 1.06 19.98
CA VAL A 558 3.73 1.82 20.40
C VAL A 558 3.97 2.40 21.79
N LEU A 559 4.06 3.73 21.87
CA LEU A 559 4.24 4.47 23.12
C LEU A 559 2.93 5.14 23.52
N LEU A 560 2.41 4.75 24.69
CA LEU A 560 1.28 5.38 25.34
C LEU A 560 1.80 6.23 26.52
N ASP A 561 1.86 7.53 26.31
CA ASP A 561 2.42 8.45 27.30
C ASP A 561 1.34 8.91 28.31
N GLU A 562 1.70 8.99 29.60
CA GLU A 562 0.81 9.40 30.71
C GLU A 562 -0.48 8.55 30.82
N VAL A 563 -0.31 7.23 30.82
CA VAL A 563 -1.41 6.26 30.76
C VAL A 563 -2.39 6.36 31.96
N GLU A 564 -1.96 6.90 33.11
CA GLU A 564 -2.82 7.16 34.27
C GLU A 564 -3.90 8.20 33.99
N LYS A 565 -3.80 8.98 32.94
CA LYS A 565 -4.81 9.99 32.53
C LYS A 565 -5.90 9.43 31.63
N ALA A 566 -5.65 8.27 31.01
CA ALA A 566 -6.58 7.66 30.07
C ALA A 566 -7.90 7.23 30.76
N HIS A 567 -8.99 7.21 29.96
CA HIS A 567 -10.24 6.61 30.41
C HIS A 567 -10.04 5.10 30.72
N PRO A 568 -10.69 4.53 31.76
CA PRO A 568 -10.55 3.11 32.10
C PRO A 568 -10.83 2.15 30.93
N ASP A 569 -11.73 2.48 30.01
CA ASP A 569 -12.04 1.65 28.85
C ASP A 569 -10.81 1.47 27.94
N VAL A 570 -9.86 2.39 27.90
CA VAL A 570 -8.59 2.24 27.20
C VAL A 570 -7.79 1.09 27.79
N MET A 571 -7.74 0.97 29.12
CA MET A 571 -7.04 -0.13 29.82
C MET A 571 -7.67 -1.48 29.48
N HIS A 572 -9.01 -1.55 29.47
CA HIS A 572 -9.73 -2.79 29.11
C HIS A 572 -9.44 -3.22 27.66
N MET A 573 -9.36 -2.28 26.72
CA MET A 573 -9.00 -2.55 25.34
C MET A 573 -7.58 -3.12 25.24
N PHE A 574 -6.61 -2.53 25.97
CA PHE A 574 -5.23 -3.00 25.95
C PHE A 574 -5.02 -4.37 26.61
N LEU A 575 -5.93 -4.83 27.48
CA LEU A 575 -5.88 -6.22 27.98
C LEU A 575 -5.90 -7.23 26.83
N GLN A 576 -6.75 -6.99 25.81
CA GLN A 576 -6.80 -7.87 24.63
C GLN A 576 -5.49 -7.83 23.84
N VAL A 577 -4.88 -6.65 23.70
CA VAL A 577 -3.60 -6.51 23.00
C VAL A 577 -2.48 -7.23 23.74
N LEU A 578 -2.40 -7.07 25.06
CA LEU A 578 -1.36 -7.66 25.90
C LEU A 578 -1.46 -9.19 26.01
N ASP A 579 -2.66 -9.76 25.92
CA ASP A 579 -2.88 -11.22 26.02
C ASP A 579 -2.85 -11.93 24.67
N ASP A 580 -3.66 -11.44 23.73
CA ASP A 580 -3.89 -12.09 22.44
C ASP A 580 -3.04 -11.49 21.32
N GLY A 581 -2.32 -10.37 21.56
CA GLY A 581 -1.53 -9.67 20.55
C GLY A 581 -2.36 -9.19 19.35
N ARG A 582 -3.65 -8.90 19.56
CA ARG A 582 -4.56 -8.43 18.51
C ARG A 582 -5.60 -7.47 19.07
N LEU A 583 -6.15 -6.66 18.19
CA LEU A 583 -7.23 -5.74 18.51
C LEU A 583 -8.22 -5.68 17.35
N THR A 584 -9.52 -5.81 17.64
CA THR A 584 -10.56 -5.67 16.63
C THR A 584 -11.01 -4.22 16.55
N ASP A 585 -11.02 -3.64 15.35
CA ASP A 585 -11.45 -2.27 15.12
C ASP A 585 -12.99 -2.12 15.08
N GLY A 586 -13.47 -0.87 15.02
CA GLY A 586 -14.91 -0.55 14.95
C GLY A 586 -15.60 -1.09 13.68
N GLN A 587 -14.84 -1.46 12.66
CA GLN A 587 -15.34 -2.06 11.41
C GLN A 587 -15.30 -3.60 11.45
N GLY A 588 -14.84 -4.21 12.56
CA GLY A 588 -14.75 -5.66 12.74
C GLY A 588 -13.47 -6.28 12.19
N ARG A 589 -12.49 -5.49 11.73
CA ARG A 589 -11.20 -5.99 11.26
C ARG A 589 -10.27 -6.24 12.43
N THR A 590 -9.56 -7.35 12.41
CA THR A 590 -8.58 -7.71 13.45
C THR A 590 -7.19 -7.26 13.02
N VAL A 591 -6.56 -6.42 13.84
CA VAL A 591 -5.19 -5.93 13.65
C VAL A 591 -4.26 -6.66 14.61
N SER A 592 -3.15 -7.20 14.09
CA SER A 592 -2.12 -7.88 14.87
C SER A 592 -1.13 -6.89 15.49
N PHE A 593 -0.82 -7.11 16.76
CA PHE A 593 0.21 -6.39 17.54
C PHE A 593 1.38 -7.31 17.91
N LYS A 594 1.47 -8.50 17.33
CA LYS A 594 2.48 -9.52 17.70
C LYS A 594 3.90 -9.06 17.40
N ASP A 595 4.08 -8.26 16.36
CA ASP A 595 5.38 -7.73 15.95
C ASP A 595 5.66 -6.33 16.50
N THR A 596 4.84 -5.83 17.45
CA THR A 596 5.04 -4.54 18.13
C THR A 596 5.71 -4.69 19.50
N ILE A 597 6.34 -3.59 19.95
CA ILE A 597 6.69 -3.39 21.37
C ILE A 597 5.76 -2.33 21.93
N ILE A 598 5.12 -2.63 23.05
CA ILE A 598 4.19 -1.73 23.73
C ILE A 598 4.86 -1.16 24.95
N ILE A 599 4.96 0.15 25.02
CA ILE A 599 5.48 0.89 26.18
C ILE A 599 4.40 1.83 26.67
N MET A 600 4.08 1.72 27.93
CA MET A 600 3.20 2.65 28.63
C MET A 600 4.02 3.43 29.65
N THR A 601 3.89 4.77 29.67
CA THR A 601 4.58 5.57 30.70
C THR A 601 3.59 6.07 31.72
N SER A 602 4.03 6.13 32.96
CA SER A 602 3.27 6.70 34.07
C SER A 602 4.15 7.53 35.02
N ASN A 603 3.57 8.61 35.52
CA ASN A 603 4.14 9.41 36.59
C ASN A 603 3.53 9.04 37.96
N ALA A 604 2.59 8.08 38.00
CA ALA A 604 2.01 7.58 39.23
C ALA A 604 3.05 6.92 40.12
N GLY A 605 2.91 6.98 41.41
CA GLY A 605 3.89 6.43 42.37
C GLY A 605 5.08 7.36 42.67
N THR A 606 5.08 8.61 42.15
CA THR A 606 6.14 9.59 42.43
C THR A 606 5.74 10.63 43.49
N GLY A 607 4.57 10.47 44.10
CA GLY A 607 4.08 11.31 45.20
C GLY A 607 5.01 11.21 46.41
N LYS A 608 5.11 12.28 47.22
CA LYS A 608 5.95 12.37 48.42
C LYS A 608 5.79 11.11 49.26
N ALA A 609 6.86 10.32 49.40
CA ALA A 609 6.94 9.39 50.50
C ALA A 609 6.70 10.21 51.78
N GLU A 610 5.52 10.06 52.39
CA GLU A 610 5.34 10.50 53.78
C GLU A 610 6.48 9.84 54.56
N ALA A 611 7.30 10.67 55.20
CA ALA A 611 8.41 10.22 56.00
C ALA A 611 7.77 9.42 57.18
N ASN A 612 7.60 8.12 57.00
CA ASN A 612 7.39 7.23 58.11
C ASN A 612 8.72 7.19 58.88
N VAL A 613 8.76 8.03 59.90
CA VAL A 613 9.80 8.06 60.91
C VAL A 613 9.75 6.75 61.69
N GLY A 614 10.47 5.73 61.18
CA GLY A 614 10.69 4.45 61.82
C GLY A 614 12.09 3.96 61.51
N PHE A 615 12.93 3.88 62.51
CA PHE A 615 14.29 3.32 62.43
C PHE A 615 14.23 1.86 61.94
N GLY A 616 14.78 1.58 60.76
CA GLY A 616 15.21 0.21 60.43
C GLY A 616 14.78 -0.41 59.10
N ALA A 617 14.24 0.31 58.10
CA ALA A 617 13.90 -0.30 56.82
C ALA A 617 14.56 0.37 55.64
N ALA A 618 15.86 0.06 55.44
CA ALA A 618 16.64 0.46 54.30
C ALA A 618 16.45 -0.56 53.17
N ARG A 619 15.98 -0.08 52.00
CA ARG A 619 16.00 -0.65 50.66
C ARG A 619 14.93 -1.65 50.20
N GLU A 620 14.35 -2.53 51.07
CA GLU A 620 13.27 -3.44 50.62
C GLU A 620 11.87 -2.77 50.61
N GLY A 621 11.70 -1.64 51.33
CA GLY A 621 10.43 -0.93 51.43
C GLY A 621 10.03 -0.04 50.24
N ARG A 622 10.96 0.36 49.36
CA ARG A 622 10.64 1.28 48.25
C ARG A 622 9.92 0.62 47.09
N THR A 623 10.32 -0.58 46.68
CA THR A 623 9.67 -1.35 45.62
C THR A 623 8.22 -1.72 45.98
N ASN A 624 7.96 -2.05 47.25
CA ASN A 624 6.61 -2.32 47.71
C ASN A 624 5.73 -1.08 47.79
N SER A 625 6.29 0.13 47.93
CA SER A 625 5.51 1.38 47.94
C SER A 625 5.08 1.80 46.54
N VAL A 626 5.94 1.69 45.53
CA VAL A 626 5.61 2.06 44.14
C VAL A 626 4.52 1.14 43.56
N LEU A 627 4.64 -0.18 43.77
CA LEU A 627 3.61 -1.14 43.37
C LEU A 627 2.28 -0.92 44.11
N GLY A 628 2.33 -0.55 45.38
CA GLY A 628 1.14 -0.20 46.16
C GLY A 628 0.45 1.06 45.65
N GLU A 629 1.20 2.08 45.32
CA GLU A 629 0.65 3.32 44.76
C GLU A 629 0.09 3.12 43.33
N LEU A 630 0.73 2.28 42.51
CA LEU A 630 0.21 1.90 41.18
C LEU A 630 -1.11 1.16 41.26
N GLY A 631 -1.36 0.39 42.32
CA GLY A 631 -2.62 -0.29 42.58
C GLY A 631 -3.82 0.64 42.71
N ASN A 632 -3.62 1.93 42.99
CA ASN A 632 -4.68 2.94 43.02
C ASN A 632 -5.10 3.40 41.61
N PHE A 633 -4.25 3.22 40.62
CA PHE A 633 -4.48 3.67 39.23
C PHE A 633 -4.75 2.50 38.28
N PHE A 634 -4.12 1.35 38.52
CA PHE A 634 -4.18 0.19 37.65
C PHE A 634 -4.66 -1.05 38.39
N SER A 635 -5.54 -1.83 37.77
CA SER A 635 -5.98 -3.10 38.36
C SER A 635 -4.79 -4.09 38.43
N PRO A 636 -4.75 -4.97 39.46
CA PRO A 636 -3.73 -6.02 39.53
C PRO A 636 -3.71 -6.90 38.27
N GLU A 637 -4.87 -7.15 37.66
CA GLU A 637 -4.99 -7.90 36.43
C GLU A 637 -4.20 -7.24 35.30
N PHE A 638 -4.36 -5.93 35.11
CA PHE A 638 -3.66 -5.17 34.09
C PHE A 638 -2.13 -5.17 34.30
N MET A 639 -1.69 -4.97 35.55
CA MET A 639 -0.27 -4.95 35.89
C MET A 639 0.43 -6.29 35.65
N ASN A 640 -0.27 -7.41 35.84
CA ASN A 640 0.28 -8.75 35.65
C ASN A 640 0.43 -9.17 34.18
N ARG A 641 -0.09 -8.38 33.23
CA ARG A 641 0.02 -8.65 31.79
C ARG A 641 1.31 -8.11 31.16
N PHE A 642 1.99 -7.20 31.84
CA PHE A 642 3.27 -6.66 31.36
C PHE A 642 4.42 -7.67 31.56
N ASP A 643 5.34 -7.71 30.58
CA ASP A 643 6.59 -8.46 30.70
C ASP A 643 7.51 -7.86 31.76
N GLY A 644 7.34 -6.56 32.05
CA GLY A 644 8.08 -5.89 33.11
C GLY A 644 7.51 -4.50 33.46
N ILE A 645 7.50 -4.23 34.77
CA ILE A 645 7.31 -2.89 35.33
C ILE A 645 8.69 -2.32 35.61
N ILE A 646 9.04 -1.24 34.93
CA ILE A 646 10.37 -0.67 34.91
C ILE A 646 10.36 0.65 35.67
N GLU A 647 11.06 0.70 36.79
CA GLU A 647 11.20 1.89 37.63
C GLU A 647 12.39 2.73 37.19
N PHE A 648 12.13 3.99 36.87
CA PHE A 648 13.14 4.99 36.52
C PHE A 648 13.54 5.78 37.76
N GLN A 649 14.84 5.84 37.99
CA GLN A 649 15.42 6.53 39.14
C GLN A 649 15.61 8.02 38.86
N PRO A 650 15.51 8.90 39.88
CA PRO A 650 15.90 10.29 39.74
C PRO A 650 17.36 10.43 39.31
N LEU A 651 17.64 11.40 38.44
CA LEU A 651 18.97 11.64 37.90
C LEU A 651 19.89 12.31 38.93
N SER A 652 21.12 11.81 39.05
CA SER A 652 22.19 12.47 39.84
C SER A 652 22.81 13.67 39.09
N LYS A 653 23.53 14.53 39.78
CA LYS A 653 24.25 15.66 39.15
C LYS A 653 25.28 15.17 38.11
N GLU A 654 25.95 14.06 38.38
CA GLU A 654 26.89 13.42 37.44
C GLU A 654 26.21 12.95 36.17
N ASN A 655 25.01 12.33 36.28
CA ASN A 655 24.23 11.92 35.14
C ASN A 655 23.77 13.12 34.29
N LEU A 656 23.39 14.23 34.93
CA LEU A 656 23.00 15.45 34.23
C LEU A 656 24.18 16.09 33.46
N LEU A 657 25.39 16.02 33.98
CA LEU A 657 26.59 16.47 33.26
C LEU A 657 26.86 15.64 32.00
N GLN A 658 26.66 14.32 32.08
CA GLN A 658 26.79 13.45 30.92
C GLN A 658 25.67 13.76 29.89
N ILE A 659 24.43 13.97 30.34
CA ILE A 659 23.31 14.32 29.46
C ILE A 659 23.58 15.66 28.75
N VAL A 660 24.07 16.67 29.48
CA VAL A 660 24.42 17.96 28.86
C VAL A 660 25.54 17.76 27.81
N THR A 661 26.48 16.87 28.06
CA THR A 661 27.53 16.59 27.08
C THR A 661 26.94 15.97 25.80
N LEU A 662 26.07 14.96 25.91
CA LEU A 662 25.38 14.37 24.76
C LEU A 662 24.55 15.40 23.98
N MET A 663 23.80 16.29 24.68
CA MET A 663 23.03 17.34 24.02
C MET A 663 23.94 18.36 23.31
N LEU A 664 25.11 18.69 23.86
CA LEU A 664 26.08 19.55 23.20
C LEU A 664 26.71 18.89 21.98
N ASP A 665 26.90 17.57 22.02
CA ASP A 665 27.41 16.80 20.87
C ASP A 665 26.36 16.78 19.73
N GLU A 666 25.06 16.69 20.05
CA GLU A 666 23.99 16.86 19.06
C GLU A 666 24.00 18.28 18.43
N VAL A 667 24.25 19.33 19.24
CA VAL A 667 24.41 20.69 18.74
C VAL A 667 25.62 20.77 17.80
N ASN A 668 26.77 20.17 18.20
CA ASN A 668 27.95 20.11 17.35
C ASN A 668 27.73 19.40 16.02
N GLN A 669 27.00 18.29 16.01
CA GLN A 669 26.64 17.59 14.77
C GLN A 669 25.82 18.47 13.81
N ARG A 670 24.89 19.27 14.34
CA ARG A 670 24.14 20.25 13.54
C ARG A 670 25.02 21.39 13.03
N LEU A 671 25.93 21.90 13.88
CA LEU A 671 26.88 22.96 13.53
C LEU A 671 27.91 22.50 12.47
N ALA A 672 28.27 21.22 12.47
CA ALA A 672 29.21 20.64 11.49
C ALA A 672 28.71 20.73 10.07
N GLN A 673 27.39 20.77 9.83
CA GLN A 673 26.79 20.99 8.49
C GLN A 673 27.20 22.36 7.92
N ASN A 674 27.49 23.34 8.79
CA ASN A 674 27.96 24.69 8.44
C ASN A 674 29.47 24.83 8.67
N GLU A 675 30.20 23.71 8.86
CA GLU A 675 31.64 23.67 9.18
C GLU A 675 32.01 24.40 10.48
N ILE A 676 31.07 24.58 11.39
CA ILE A 676 31.30 25.22 12.70
C ILE A 676 31.53 24.13 13.72
N HIS A 677 32.54 24.33 14.56
CA HIS A 677 32.88 23.43 15.69
C HIS A 677 32.89 24.21 17.00
N LEU A 678 32.16 23.70 17.99
CA LEU A 678 32.03 24.30 19.31
C LEU A 678 32.76 23.43 20.37
N ASP A 679 33.74 24.00 21.08
CA ASP A 679 34.33 23.44 22.29
C ASP A 679 33.69 24.07 23.53
N VAL A 680 33.15 23.25 24.45
CA VAL A 680 32.50 23.71 25.66
C VAL A 680 33.28 23.29 26.90
N THR A 681 33.71 24.25 27.69
CA THR A 681 34.49 23.97 28.90
C THR A 681 33.65 23.34 30.01
N ASP A 682 34.25 22.49 30.86
CA ASP A 682 33.53 21.77 31.93
C ASP A 682 32.83 22.72 32.91
N LYS A 683 33.38 23.89 33.18
CA LYS A 683 32.75 24.94 34.02
C LYS A 683 31.45 25.46 33.40
N VAL A 684 31.36 25.53 32.07
CA VAL A 684 30.12 25.89 31.35
C VAL A 684 29.10 24.77 31.45
N LYS A 685 29.53 23.50 31.29
CA LYS A 685 28.64 22.35 31.46
C LYS A 685 28.03 22.29 32.87
N GLU A 686 28.87 22.47 33.90
CA GLU A 686 28.40 22.53 35.30
C GLU A 686 27.40 23.67 35.51
N LYS A 687 27.67 24.84 34.94
CA LYS A 687 26.77 25.98 35.01
C LYS A 687 25.42 25.73 34.31
N LEU A 688 25.43 25.08 33.14
CA LEU A 688 24.21 24.69 32.42
C LEU A 688 23.37 23.71 33.27
N VAL A 689 24.01 22.75 33.93
CA VAL A 689 23.34 21.82 34.85
C VAL A 689 22.72 22.60 36.02
N ASP A 690 23.47 23.52 36.66
CA ASP A 690 22.94 24.28 37.80
C ASP A 690 21.75 25.21 37.40
N LEU A 691 21.75 25.77 36.19
CA LEU A 691 20.68 26.59 35.66
C LEU A 691 19.45 25.76 35.19
N GLY A 692 19.70 24.58 34.61
CA GLY A 692 18.65 23.76 34.01
C GLY A 692 18.14 22.62 34.90
N TYR A 693 18.64 22.44 36.12
CA TYR A 693 18.16 21.41 37.02
C TYR A 693 16.97 21.85 37.84
N ASP A 694 15.88 21.13 37.68
CA ASP A 694 14.68 21.24 38.54
C ASP A 694 14.36 19.85 39.12
N PRO A 695 14.35 19.67 40.44
CA PRO A 695 14.03 18.39 41.08
C PRO A 695 12.67 17.82 40.70
N LYS A 696 11.73 18.65 40.24
CA LYS A 696 10.40 18.21 39.81
C LYS A 696 10.32 17.88 38.33
N MET A 697 11.14 18.54 37.51
CA MET A 697 11.11 18.42 36.05
C MET A 697 12.26 17.61 35.46
N GLY A 698 13.23 17.19 36.31
CA GLY A 698 14.40 16.40 35.90
C GLY A 698 15.29 17.11 34.87
N ALA A 699 15.69 16.41 33.82
CA ALA A 699 16.54 16.93 32.75
C ALA A 699 15.76 17.75 31.67
N ARG A 700 14.42 17.83 31.73
CA ARG A 700 13.60 18.48 30.70
C ARG A 700 13.98 19.96 30.46
N PRO A 701 14.26 20.79 31.50
CA PRO A 701 14.63 22.18 31.29
C PRO A 701 16.03 22.37 30.67
N LEU A 702 16.92 21.37 30.74
CA LEU A 702 18.29 21.47 30.20
C LEU A 702 18.33 21.83 28.73
N ARG A 703 17.43 21.26 27.93
CA ARG A 703 17.35 21.55 26.48
C ARG A 703 17.11 23.04 26.23
N ARG A 704 16.18 23.63 26.97
CA ARG A 704 15.87 25.06 26.87
C ARG A 704 17.05 25.89 27.35
N THR A 705 17.69 25.49 28.47
CA THR A 705 18.88 26.17 29.00
C THR A 705 20.04 26.16 28.01
N ILE A 706 20.25 25.05 27.28
CA ILE A 706 21.26 24.98 26.22
C ILE A 706 20.88 25.90 25.06
N GLN A 707 19.61 25.93 24.66
CA GLN A 707 19.14 26.80 23.61
C GLN A 707 19.37 28.27 23.98
N ASP A 708 18.85 28.72 25.13
CA ASP A 708 18.89 30.12 25.57
C ASP A 708 20.34 30.63 25.83
N HIS A 709 21.26 29.75 26.22
CA HIS A 709 22.59 30.18 26.62
C HIS A 709 23.75 29.75 25.67
N ILE A 710 23.52 28.77 24.82
CA ILE A 710 24.53 28.29 23.88
C ILE A 710 24.11 28.55 22.43
N GLU A 711 22.94 28.04 22.00
CA GLU A 711 22.52 28.15 20.60
C GLU A 711 22.29 29.64 20.22
N ASP A 712 21.60 30.40 21.06
CA ASP A 712 21.38 31.84 20.84
C ASP A 712 22.71 32.62 20.85
N ALA A 713 23.59 32.32 21.81
CA ALA A 713 24.91 32.96 21.89
C ALA A 713 25.82 32.64 20.70
N ILE A 714 25.72 31.41 20.14
CA ILE A 714 26.41 31.04 18.90
C ILE A 714 25.85 31.81 17.73
N THR A 715 24.53 31.92 17.65
CA THR A 715 23.85 32.61 16.56
C THR A 715 24.25 34.09 16.53
N ASP A 716 24.23 34.78 17.67
CA ASP A 716 24.64 36.16 17.79
C ASP A 716 26.10 36.37 17.39
N PHE A 717 27.01 35.48 17.91
CA PHE A 717 28.43 35.54 17.57
C PHE A 717 28.71 35.28 16.09
N TYR A 718 28.01 34.32 15.49
CA TYR A 718 28.21 33.97 14.07
C TYR A 718 27.69 35.06 13.13
N LEU A 719 26.60 35.75 13.48
CA LEU A 719 26.09 36.90 12.69
C LEU A 719 27.06 38.07 12.72
N GLU A 720 27.78 38.28 13.84
CA GLU A 720 28.82 39.31 13.95
C GLU A 720 30.14 38.90 13.28
N HIS A 721 30.48 37.60 13.30
CA HIS A 721 31.76 37.05 12.83
C HIS A 721 31.60 35.81 11.92
N PRO A 722 31.05 35.94 10.70
CA PRO A 722 30.70 34.81 9.83
C PRO A 722 31.93 33.95 9.36
N SER A 723 33.14 34.49 9.44
CA SER A 723 34.36 33.81 9.03
C SER A 723 34.91 32.86 10.06
N GLU A 724 34.47 32.96 11.32
CA GLU A 724 34.99 32.21 12.44
C GLU A 724 34.28 30.88 12.60
N LYS A 725 34.99 29.78 12.35
CA LYS A 725 34.41 28.42 12.36
C LYS A 725 34.79 27.61 13.61
N GLN A 726 35.79 28.05 14.37
CA GLN A 726 36.24 27.37 15.61
C GLN A 726 35.80 28.22 16.81
N LEU A 727 34.76 27.75 17.51
CA LEU A 727 34.14 28.47 18.63
C LEU A 727 34.44 27.79 19.96
N LYS A 728 34.53 28.56 21.02
CA LYS A 728 34.70 28.05 22.40
C LYS A 728 33.74 28.76 23.34
N ALA A 729 32.96 27.97 24.06
CA ALA A 729 32.12 28.47 25.14
C ALA A 729 32.91 28.54 26.45
N VAL A 730 33.00 29.73 27.03
CA VAL A 730 33.75 29.99 28.25
C VAL A 730 32.93 30.78 29.27
N MET A 731 33.29 30.63 30.56
CA MET A 731 32.73 31.44 31.62
C MET A 731 33.43 32.78 31.66
N THR A 732 32.65 33.88 31.69
CA THR A 732 33.14 35.23 31.95
C THR A 732 33.40 35.47 33.45
N SER A 733 34.19 36.50 33.78
CA SER A 733 34.43 36.91 35.17
C SER A 733 33.16 37.23 35.95
N ASN A 734 32.08 37.58 35.26
CA ASN A 734 30.75 37.88 35.83
C ASN A 734 29.85 36.64 35.97
N GLY A 735 30.36 35.45 35.69
CA GLY A 735 29.59 34.20 35.79
C GLY A 735 28.60 33.93 34.65
N ASN A 736 28.66 34.67 33.56
CA ASN A 736 27.87 34.47 32.36
C ASN A 736 28.62 33.64 31.34
N ILE A 737 27.90 32.90 30.50
CA ILE A 737 28.45 32.12 29.38
C ILE A 737 28.69 33.08 28.20
N SER A 738 29.85 32.99 27.55
CA SER A 738 30.13 33.73 26.32
C SER A 738 30.87 32.86 25.30
N ILE A 739 30.58 33.10 24.03
CA ILE A 739 31.24 32.43 22.91
C ILE A 739 32.46 33.25 22.49
N LYS A 740 33.57 32.59 22.23
CA LYS A 740 34.79 33.19 21.71
C LYS A 740 35.34 32.38 20.54
N SER A 741 36.00 33.08 19.61
CA SER A 741 36.79 32.41 18.57
C SER A 741 38.07 31.81 19.16
N VAL A 742 38.41 30.60 18.70
CA VAL A 742 39.73 29.99 18.97
C VAL A 742 40.65 30.39 17.83
N SER A 743 41.30 31.57 17.93
CA SER A 743 42.35 31.93 17.00
C SER A 743 43.48 30.91 17.09
N LYS A 744 43.89 30.30 15.97
CA LYS A 744 45.11 29.50 15.90
C LYS A 744 46.29 30.37 16.33
N THR A 745 46.80 30.16 17.53
CA THR A 745 48.09 30.68 17.94
C THR A 745 49.13 30.00 17.04
N VAL A 746 49.56 30.70 16.01
CA VAL A 746 50.73 30.29 15.23
C VAL A 746 51.92 30.48 16.18
N GLU A 747 52.42 29.39 16.78
CA GLU A 747 53.74 29.37 17.36
C GLU A 747 54.75 29.73 16.25
N LYS A 748 55.13 30.99 16.24
CA LYS A 748 56.34 31.43 15.57
C LYS A 748 57.53 30.82 16.33
N THR A 749 57.95 29.65 15.92
CA THR A 749 59.31 29.16 16.17
C THR A 749 60.30 30.21 15.60
N LYS A 750 60.91 30.97 16.43
CA LYS A 750 62.09 31.76 16.08
C LYS A 750 63.21 30.80 15.77
N GLU A 751 63.78 30.90 14.58
CA GLU A 751 65.13 30.54 14.27
C GLU A 751 66.13 31.29 15.13
#